data_e55aa17abf100f20cd537f1804ceca64
#
_entry.id   e55aa17abf100f20cd537f1804ceca64
#
_cell.length_a   1.000
_cell.length_b   1.000
_cell.length_c   1.000
_cell.angle_alpha   90.00
_cell.angle_beta   90.00
_cell.angle_gamma   90.00
#
_symmetry.space_group_name_H-M   'P 1'
#
loop_
_entity.id
_entity.type
_entity.pdbx_description
1 polymer ?
#
loop_
_entity_poly.entity_id
_entity_poly.type
_entity_poly.pdbx_seq_one_letter_code
_entity_poly.pdbx_strand_id
1 'polypeptide(L)'
;MGGGKGSWPIAGTAVYMTSYPRTEEGRPWEEILPVRKWLYQTPEQILIKASNGASDFGNKFGQPLICGSVLTFEHKEKDEVYGYDKVIMLAGGVGYGTQRDCLKGTPEAGNKVVVIGGDNYRIGLGGGSVSSVDTGRYSSGIELNAVQRANAEMQKRAYNVVRALCEEETNPVVSIHDHGSAGHVNCLSELVEECGGLIDMSKLPIGDTTLSAKEIIANESQERMGLLIQEEAIEHVRKVAERERAPMYVVGETTGDHRFAFQQADGVRPFDLAVEQMFGSSPKTYMVDKTVERHYEMPQYEVSQLHEYLTNVLQLEAVACKDWLTNKVDRSVTGKIARQQCQGELQLPLSDCGVVALDYRGEKGIATSLGHAPQAALADPAAGSVLSVSEALTNLVWAPLAEGLDSVSLSANWMWPCRSQEGEDARLYTAVKALSDFCCSLQINVPTGKDSLSMTQKYPDGSKVISPGTVIVSAGGEVSDVKKVVSPVLVNNEKTTIYHIDFSFDNLKLGGSAFAQTLGKVGDEVPSVQDAEYFRDAFLAVQELVNKGLILAGHDISAGGLITTLLEMCFANVEGGMEINLDKIKEQDLIKILFAENPGIVIQVSDKHKEAVKQILEDAGVGYVKLGKPTDERHILVSKGDATYQFGIDYMRDVWYSTSYLLDRKQSMNGSAKKRFENYKMQPVEFAFMPDFKGKFSQYGIDPDRRTPSGIRAAIIREKGTNGEREMAY
;
A
#
# COMPACT_ATOMS: atom_id res chain seq x y z
N MET A 1 -5.58 -15.42 2.10
CA MET A 1 -6.29 -16.72 2.18
C MET A 1 -5.49 -17.76 2.97
N GLY A 2 -4.17 -17.80 2.86
CA GLY A 2 -3.31 -18.83 3.46
C GLY A 2 -3.01 -18.69 4.97
N GLY A 3 -3.74 -17.91 5.72
CA GLY A 3 -3.53 -17.77 7.16
C GLY A 3 -4.32 -18.80 7.98
N GLY A 4 -3.67 -19.45 8.97
CA GLY A 4 -4.32 -20.40 9.88
C GLY A 4 -5.01 -21.56 9.18
N LYS A 5 -6.33 -21.67 9.36
CA LYS A 5 -7.21 -22.62 8.67
C LYS A 5 -7.99 -21.96 7.51
N GLY A 6 -7.64 -20.74 7.17
CA GLY A 6 -8.23 -19.95 6.11
C GLY A 6 -8.70 -18.58 6.58
N SER A 7 -8.63 -17.65 5.66
CA SER A 7 -9.04 -16.25 5.83
C SER A 7 -9.44 -15.69 4.46
N TRP A 8 -9.97 -14.46 4.44
CA TRP A 8 -10.28 -13.84 3.15
C TRP A 8 -9.84 -12.37 3.12
N PRO A 9 -9.33 -11.88 1.98
CA PRO A 9 -8.97 -10.49 1.79
C PRO A 9 -10.23 -9.62 1.74
N ILE A 10 -10.14 -8.42 2.29
CA ILE A 10 -11.23 -7.43 2.29
C ILE A 10 -10.87 -6.15 1.56
N ALA A 11 -9.59 -5.77 1.52
CA ALA A 11 -9.10 -4.63 0.75
C ALA A 11 -7.64 -4.81 0.36
N GLY A 12 -7.26 -4.20 -0.76
CA GLY A 12 -5.90 -4.19 -1.28
C GLY A 12 -5.26 -2.82 -1.25
N THR A 13 -3.93 -2.81 -1.23
CA THR A 13 -3.07 -1.63 -1.39
C THR A 13 -2.03 -1.90 -2.48
N ALA A 14 -1.50 -0.84 -3.12
CA ALA A 14 -0.46 -0.98 -4.13
C ALA A 14 0.53 0.18 -4.08
N VAL A 15 1.84 -0.13 -4.19
CA VAL A 15 2.90 0.86 -4.30
C VAL A 15 3.69 0.63 -5.58
N TYR A 16 3.93 1.69 -6.33
CA TYR A 16 4.70 1.66 -7.58
C TYR A 16 5.88 2.62 -7.47
N MET A 17 7.10 2.09 -7.63
CA MET A 17 8.31 2.92 -7.69
C MET A 17 9.11 2.59 -8.94
N THR A 18 9.38 3.61 -9.76
CA THR A 18 10.14 3.52 -11.00
C THR A 18 11.12 4.67 -11.15
N SER A 19 12.07 4.55 -12.07
CA SER A 19 12.79 5.70 -12.60
C SER A 19 11.82 6.65 -13.33
N TYR A 20 12.28 7.85 -13.70
CA TYR A 20 11.41 8.87 -14.30
C TYR A 20 10.72 8.41 -15.59
N PRO A 21 9.41 8.64 -15.74
CA PRO A 21 8.65 8.18 -16.90
C PRO A 21 8.84 9.02 -18.16
N ARG A 22 9.38 10.24 -18.06
CA ARG A 22 9.67 11.16 -19.17
C ARG A 22 8.50 11.29 -20.13
N THR A 23 7.34 11.61 -19.57
CA THR A 23 6.08 11.72 -20.34
C THR A 23 5.98 13.00 -21.15
N GLU A 24 6.78 14.01 -20.81
CA GLU A 24 6.85 15.32 -21.45
C GLU A 24 8.28 15.89 -21.36
N GLU A 25 8.68 16.70 -22.36
CA GLU A 25 9.94 17.44 -22.35
C GLU A 25 9.87 18.68 -21.43
N GLY A 26 11.03 19.16 -20.96
CA GLY A 26 11.12 20.40 -20.18
C GLY A 26 10.79 20.26 -18.70
N ARG A 27 10.89 19.05 -18.14
CA ARG A 27 10.85 18.79 -16.71
C ARG A 27 12.28 18.71 -16.16
N PRO A 28 12.80 19.73 -15.44
CA PRO A 28 14.22 19.82 -15.12
C PRO A 28 14.79 18.62 -14.37
N TRP A 29 14.00 18.03 -13.47
CA TRP A 29 14.42 16.86 -12.70
C TRP A 29 14.56 15.57 -13.54
N GLU A 30 13.87 15.48 -14.67
CA GLU A 30 13.96 14.34 -15.59
C GLU A 30 15.17 14.43 -16.54
N GLU A 31 15.82 15.62 -16.64
CA GLU A 31 16.96 15.88 -17.51
C GLU A 31 18.32 15.63 -16.86
N ILE A 32 18.35 15.36 -15.54
CA ILE A 32 19.58 15.12 -14.75
C ILE A 32 20.38 13.92 -15.27
N LEU A 33 19.68 12.87 -15.73
CA LEU A 33 20.27 11.70 -16.32
C LEU A 33 19.81 11.49 -17.77
N PRO A 34 20.71 11.01 -18.66
CA PRO A 34 20.29 10.69 -20.03
C PRO A 34 19.30 9.52 -20.02
N VAL A 35 18.47 9.47 -21.06
CA VAL A 35 17.56 8.34 -21.30
C VAL A 35 18.39 7.08 -21.53
N ARG A 36 18.08 6.00 -20.79
CA ARG A 36 18.75 4.71 -20.88
C ARG A 36 18.04 3.80 -21.90
N LYS A 37 18.78 2.83 -22.43
CA LYS A 37 18.19 1.74 -23.21
C LYS A 37 17.67 0.69 -22.22
N TRP A 38 16.36 0.77 -21.93
CA TRP A 38 15.71 -0.15 -20.98
C TRP A 38 15.83 -1.61 -21.44
N LEU A 39 16.00 -2.53 -20.48
CA LEU A 39 16.12 -3.96 -20.79
C LEU A 39 14.81 -4.55 -21.33
N TYR A 40 13.67 -4.14 -20.79
CA TYR A 40 12.35 -4.69 -21.12
C TYR A 40 11.36 -3.60 -21.52
N GLN A 41 10.95 -2.78 -20.58
CA GLN A 41 9.94 -1.76 -20.75
C GLN A 41 10.39 -0.44 -20.14
N THR A 42 9.87 0.66 -20.66
CA THR A 42 10.12 2.00 -20.08
C THR A 42 9.38 2.15 -18.75
N PRO A 43 9.84 3.05 -17.85
CA PRO A 43 9.14 3.34 -16.61
C PRO A 43 7.66 3.70 -16.81
N GLU A 44 7.33 4.51 -17.82
CA GLU A 44 5.96 4.84 -18.20
C GLU A 44 5.13 3.57 -18.50
N GLN A 45 5.67 2.68 -19.35
CA GLN A 45 4.99 1.43 -19.72
C GLN A 45 4.78 0.53 -18.51
N ILE A 46 5.74 0.48 -17.59
CA ILE A 46 5.65 -0.31 -16.36
C ILE A 46 4.56 0.24 -15.46
N LEU A 47 4.55 1.55 -15.18
CA LEU A 47 3.52 2.19 -14.34
C LEU A 47 2.11 1.89 -14.88
N ILE A 48 1.90 2.04 -16.17
CA ILE A 48 0.59 1.80 -16.80
C ILE A 48 0.20 0.32 -16.73
N LYS A 49 1.10 -0.59 -17.11
CA LYS A 49 0.79 -2.02 -17.17
C LYS A 49 0.62 -2.64 -15.80
N ALA A 50 1.49 -2.30 -14.84
CA ALA A 50 1.39 -2.79 -13.47
C ALA A 50 0.10 -2.32 -12.81
N SER A 51 -0.25 -1.04 -12.95
CA SER A 51 -1.49 -0.49 -12.40
C SER A 51 -2.74 -1.04 -13.11
N ASN A 52 -2.69 -1.29 -14.43
CA ASN A 52 -3.76 -1.99 -15.14
C ASN A 52 -3.94 -3.41 -14.60
N GLY A 53 -2.84 -4.14 -14.36
CA GLY A 53 -2.90 -5.49 -13.79
C GLY A 53 -3.54 -5.53 -12.40
N ALA A 54 -3.13 -4.64 -11.51
CA ALA A 54 -3.70 -4.54 -10.17
C ALA A 54 -5.19 -4.16 -10.20
N SER A 55 -5.57 -3.22 -11.07
CA SER A 55 -6.94 -2.77 -11.24
C SER A 55 -7.85 -3.85 -11.83
N ASP A 56 -7.38 -4.52 -12.87
CA ASP A 56 -8.11 -5.61 -13.54
C ASP A 56 -8.31 -6.78 -12.58
N PHE A 57 -7.27 -7.14 -11.83
CA PHE A 57 -7.37 -8.16 -10.79
C PHE A 57 -8.37 -7.76 -9.71
N GLY A 58 -8.28 -6.57 -9.16
CA GLY A 58 -9.19 -6.06 -8.14
C GLY A 58 -10.66 -6.12 -8.58
N ASN A 59 -10.94 -5.66 -9.80
CA ASN A 59 -12.30 -5.72 -10.37
C ASN A 59 -12.78 -7.15 -10.60
N LYS A 60 -11.97 -8.02 -11.19
CA LYS A 60 -12.35 -9.41 -11.49
C LYS A 60 -12.47 -10.26 -10.23
N PHE A 61 -11.59 -10.05 -9.28
CA PHE A 61 -11.64 -10.76 -7.99
C PHE A 61 -12.73 -10.22 -7.06
N GLY A 62 -13.12 -8.95 -7.21
CA GLY A 62 -14.08 -8.28 -6.33
C GLY A 62 -13.45 -7.84 -5.01
N GLN A 63 -12.22 -7.33 -5.07
CA GLN A 63 -11.48 -6.78 -3.94
C GLN A 63 -11.12 -5.32 -4.23
N PRO A 64 -11.54 -4.35 -3.41
CA PRO A 64 -11.25 -2.96 -3.64
C PRO A 64 -9.77 -2.64 -3.37
N LEU A 65 -9.16 -1.85 -4.26
CA LEU A 65 -7.90 -1.17 -3.99
C LEU A 65 -8.20 0.19 -3.35
N ILE A 66 -7.91 0.35 -2.07
CA ILE A 66 -8.37 1.51 -1.28
C ILE A 66 -7.27 2.48 -0.89
N CYS A 67 -6.01 2.08 -1.04
CA CYS A 67 -4.86 2.89 -0.71
C CYS A 67 -3.69 2.54 -1.63
N GLY A 68 -2.84 3.50 -1.93
CA GLY A 68 -1.66 3.27 -2.76
C GLY A 68 -0.72 4.46 -2.77
N SER A 69 0.47 4.25 -3.35
CA SER A 69 1.48 5.30 -3.52
C SER A 69 2.23 5.13 -4.84
N VAL A 70 2.73 6.23 -5.36
CA VAL A 70 3.61 6.29 -6.55
C VAL A 70 4.82 7.13 -6.21
N LEU A 71 6.01 6.62 -6.51
CA LEU A 71 7.25 7.38 -6.45
C LEU A 71 8.03 7.16 -7.73
N THR A 72 8.56 8.25 -8.30
CA THR A 72 9.58 8.20 -9.33
C THR A 72 10.83 8.90 -8.84
N PHE A 73 11.98 8.30 -9.10
CA PHE A 73 13.23 8.87 -8.61
C PHE A 73 14.43 8.47 -9.47
N GLU A 74 15.26 9.45 -9.76
CA GLU A 74 16.61 9.29 -10.29
C GLU A 74 17.52 10.32 -9.66
N HIS A 75 18.77 9.93 -9.41
CA HIS A 75 19.80 10.82 -8.88
C HIS A 75 21.18 10.37 -9.36
N LYS A 76 22.08 11.31 -9.51
CA LYS A 76 23.49 11.06 -9.77
C LYS A 76 24.33 11.71 -8.70
N GLU A 77 25.13 10.88 -8.03
CA GLU A 77 26.12 11.36 -7.07
C GLU A 77 27.49 10.84 -7.48
N LYS A 78 28.37 11.75 -7.89
CA LYS A 78 29.71 11.41 -8.44
C LYS A 78 29.61 10.41 -9.61
N ASP A 79 30.10 9.19 -9.44
CA ASP A 79 30.06 8.11 -10.43
C ASP A 79 28.90 7.13 -10.21
N GLU A 80 28.12 7.30 -9.14
CA GLU A 80 26.99 6.43 -8.82
C GLU A 80 25.69 6.98 -9.40
N VAL A 81 24.90 6.08 -9.97
CA VAL A 81 23.57 6.39 -10.53
C VAL A 81 22.55 5.65 -9.71
N TYR A 82 21.64 6.41 -9.12
CA TYR A 82 20.50 5.91 -8.36
C TYR A 82 19.21 6.01 -9.16
N GLY A 83 18.33 5.04 -8.98
CA GLY A 83 17.02 5.02 -9.60
C GLY A 83 16.34 3.67 -9.45
N TYR A 84 15.04 3.63 -9.74
CA TYR A 84 14.26 2.39 -9.67
C TYR A 84 14.15 1.71 -11.04
N ASP A 85 15.29 1.43 -11.69
CA ASP A 85 15.33 0.63 -12.92
C ASP A 85 14.99 -0.83 -12.60
N LYS A 86 15.48 -1.36 -11.46
CA LYS A 86 14.87 -2.51 -10.80
C LYS A 86 13.70 -1.99 -9.97
N VAL A 87 12.51 -2.04 -10.55
CA VAL A 87 11.30 -1.42 -10.02
C VAL A 87 10.81 -2.05 -8.72
N ILE A 88 10.04 -1.29 -7.95
CA ILE A 88 9.27 -1.82 -6.83
C ILE A 88 7.79 -1.81 -7.21
N MET A 89 7.17 -2.98 -7.20
CA MET A 89 5.75 -3.19 -7.38
C MET A 89 5.26 -4.00 -6.18
N LEU A 90 4.87 -3.28 -5.12
CA LEU A 90 4.42 -3.90 -3.88
C LEU A 90 2.90 -3.96 -3.87
N ALA A 91 2.34 -5.16 -3.72
CA ALA A 91 0.94 -5.39 -3.44
C ALA A 91 0.78 -5.79 -1.96
N GLY A 92 -0.17 -5.18 -1.29
CA GLY A 92 -0.50 -5.44 0.09
C GLY A 92 -2.00 -5.43 0.31
N GLY A 93 -2.40 -5.45 1.56
CA GLY A 93 -3.81 -5.33 1.93
C GLY A 93 -4.13 -5.89 3.30
N VAL A 94 -5.40 -5.89 3.61
CA VAL A 94 -5.94 -6.41 4.85
C VAL A 94 -6.92 -7.55 4.58
N GLY A 95 -6.92 -8.53 5.48
CA GLY A 95 -7.82 -9.66 5.45
C GLY A 95 -8.60 -9.80 6.73
N TYR A 96 -9.58 -10.69 6.71
CA TYR A 96 -10.38 -11.08 7.85
C TYR A 96 -10.27 -12.58 8.09
N GLY A 97 -10.06 -12.96 9.33
CA GLY A 97 -10.12 -14.35 9.81
C GLY A 97 -10.86 -14.39 11.13
N THR A 98 -11.49 -15.53 11.42
CA THR A 98 -12.11 -15.76 12.73
C THR A 98 -11.04 -16.18 13.73
N GLN A 99 -11.19 -15.83 15.01
CA GLN A 99 -10.28 -16.24 16.06
C GLN A 99 -10.14 -17.78 16.13
N ARG A 100 -11.22 -18.51 15.86
CA ARG A 100 -11.25 -19.96 15.78
C ARG A 100 -10.27 -20.52 14.74
N ASP A 101 -10.11 -19.83 13.61
CA ASP A 101 -9.35 -20.30 12.45
C ASP A 101 -7.99 -19.59 12.27
N CYS A 102 -7.59 -18.74 13.21
CA CYS A 102 -6.35 -17.95 13.11
C CYS A 102 -5.06 -18.78 13.27
N LEU A 103 -5.15 -19.94 13.92
CA LEU A 103 -4.04 -20.88 14.07
C LEU A 103 -4.27 -22.12 13.22
N LYS A 104 -3.19 -22.68 12.67
CA LYS A 104 -3.20 -24.00 12.01
C LYS A 104 -3.56 -25.08 13.02
N GLY A 105 -4.25 -26.13 12.56
CA GLY A 105 -4.41 -27.37 13.33
C GLY A 105 -3.16 -28.22 13.22
N THR A 106 -3.07 -29.23 14.11
CA THR A 106 -1.97 -30.20 14.10
C THR A 106 -2.21 -31.27 13.04
N PRO A 107 -1.27 -31.49 12.10
CA PRO A 107 -1.37 -32.58 11.14
C PRO A 107 -1.30 -33.95 11.82
N GLU A 108 -2.15 -34.89 11.38
CA GLU A 108 -2.14 -36.27 11.82
C GLU A 108 -1.88 -37.20 10.62
N ALA A 109 -1.26 -38.37 10.84
CA ALA A 109 -1.04 -39.36 9.78
C ALA A 109 -2.38 -39.76 9.14
N GLY A 110 -2.45 -39.77 7.78
CA GLY A 110 -3.65 -40.08 7.03
C GLY A 110 -4.48 -38.88 6.62
N ASN A 111 -4.18 -37.65 7.12
CA ASN A 111 -4.82 -36.44 6.57
C ASN A 111 -4.50 -36.32 5.08
N LYS A 112 -5.44 -35.86 4.29
CA LYS A 112 -5.29 -35.73 2.83
C LYS A 112 -4.73 -34.38 2.44
N VAL A 113 -3.71 -34.39 1.58
CA VAL A 113 -3.14 -33.20 0.97
C VAL A 113 -3.94 -32.89 -0.30
N VAL A 114 -4.52 -31.72 -0.32
CA VAL A 114 -5.43 -31.24 -1.36
C VAL A 114 -4.85 -30.01 -2.04
N VAL A 115 -4.91 -29.96 -3.37
CA VAL A 115 -4.62 -28.76 -4.16
C VAL A 115 -5.92 -28.27 -4.80
N ILE A 116 -6.21 -26.98 -4.65
CA ILE A 116 -7.32 -26.30 -5.31
C ILE A 116 -6.74 -25.27 -6.27
N GLY A 117 -7.23 -25.22 -7.52
CA GLY A 117 -6.80 -24.23 -8.52
C GLY A 117 -6.35 -24.85 -9.83
N GLY A 118 -5.65 -24.05 -10.65
CA GLY A 118 -5.34 -24.38 -12.03
C GLY A 118 -4.15 -25.31 -12.24
N ASP A 119 -3.98 -25.71 -13.49
CA ASP A 119 -2.97 -26.67 -13.92
C ASP A 119 -1.56 -26.09 -13.96
N ASN A 120 -0.54 -26.95 -13.99
CA ASN A 120 0.86 -26.57 -14.15
C ASN A 120 1.19 -26.30 -15.63
N TYR A 121 1.83 -25.17 -15.89
CA TYR A 121 2.34 -24.75 -17.20
C TYR A 121 3.79 -24.27 -17.09
N ARG A 122 4.46 -24.04 -18.23
CA ARG A 122 5.84 -23.56 -18.30
C ARG A 122 5.91 -22.04 -18.03
N ILE A 123 5.45 -21.62 -16.88
CA ILE A 123 5.46 -20.25 -16.35
C ILE A 123 5.49 -20.32 -14.82
N GLY A 124 6.12 -19.35 -14.17
CA GLY A 124 6.30 -19.39 -12.72
C GLY A 124 7.43 -20.36 -12.29
N LEU A 125 8.44 -20.52 -13.15
CA LEU A 125 9.54 -21.46 -12.88
C LEU A 125 10.72 -20.72 -12.23
N GLY A 126 10.97 -21.02 -10.95
CA GLY A 126 12.10 -20.47 -10.20
C GLY A 126 11.99 -18.98 -9.90
N GLY A 127 10.78 -18.43 -9.76
CA GLY A 127 10.51 -17.01 -9.53
C GLY A 127 11.25 -16.45 -8.31
N GLY A 128 11.23 -17.14 -7.20
CA GLY A 128 11.94 -16.76 -5.98
C GLY A 128 13.46 -16.66 -6.17
N SER A 129 14.06 -17.58 -6.94
CA SER A 129 15.49 -17.57 -7.24
C SER A 129 15.90 -16.42 -8.17
N VAL A 130 15.07 -16.13 -9.19
CA VAL A 130 15.32 -15.05 -10.15
C VAL A 130 15.14 -13.68 -9.50
N SER A 131 14.11 -13.50 -8.68
CA SER A 131 13.85 -12.22 -7.98
C SER A 131 14.92 -11.90 -6.92
N SER A 132 15.63 -12.91 -6.42
CA SER A 132 16.66 -12.78 -5.37
C SER A 132 18.03 -12.35 -5.88
N VAL A 133 18.19 -12.11 -7.18
CA VAL A 133 19.45 -11.64 -7.80
C VAL A 133 19.23 -10.32 -8.54
N ASP A 134 20.34 -9.66 -8.89
CA ASP A 134 20.29 -8.42 -9.68
C ASP A 134 19.60 -8.69 -11.04
N THR A 135 18.71 -7.81 -11.45
CA THR A 135 18.05 -7.92 -12.76
C THR A 135 19.06 -7.74 -13.88
N GLY A 136 18.96 -8.55 -14.93
CA GLY A 136 19.93 -8.61 -16.02
C GLY A 136 21.07 -9.62 -15.78
N ARG A 137 21.04 -10.38 -14.68
CA ARG A 137 22.02 -11.44 -14.41
C ARG A 137 21.79 -12.68 -15.27
N TYR A 138 20.54 -13.03 -15.53
CA TYR A 138 20.16 -14.17 -16.36
C TYR A 138 19.75 -13.71 -17.77
N SER A 139 19.62 -14.66 -18.70
CA SER A 139 19.04 -14.37 -20.00
C SER A 139 17.56 -14.01 -19.89
N SER A 140 17.07 -13.18 -20.81
CA SER A 140 15.66 -12.74 -20.83
C SER A 140 14.66 -13.90 -20.83
N GLY A 141 15.01 -15.04 -21.44
CA GLY A 141 14.16 -16.23 -21.45
C GLY A 141 13.97 -16.83 -20.06
N ILE A 142 15.03 -16.86 -19.23
CA ILE A 142 14.95 -17.35 -17.85
C ILE A 142 14.16 -16.35 -16.99
N GLU A 143 14.45 -15.05 -17.10
CA GLU A 143 13.79 -14.04 -16.29
C GLU A 143 12.29 -13.93 -16.60
N LEU A 144 11.88 -14.05 -17.86
CA LEU A 144 10.47 -14.02 -18.27
C LEU A 144 9.70 -15.31 -17.88
N ASN A 145 10.34 -16.47 -17.91
CA ASN A 145 9.72 -17.72 -17.48
C ASN A 145 9.50 -17.80 -15.95
N ALA A 146 10.23 -16.99 -15.19
CA ALA A 146 10.08 -16.89 -13.74
C ALA A 146 8.83 -16.12 -13.29
N VAL A 147 8.18 -15.38 -14.19
CA VAL A 147 6.97 -14.63 -13.90
C VAL A 147 5.82 -15.60 -13.59
N GLN A 148 5.15 -15.40 -12.46
CA GLN A 148 4.00 -16.22 -12.09
C GLN A 148 2.80 -15.95 -13.00
N ARG A 149 2.04 -17.02 -13.31
CA ARG A 149 0.78 -16.88 -14.02
C ARG A 149 -0.28 -16.27 -13.10
N ALA A 150 -0.98 -15.25 -13.58
CA ALA A 150 -2.14 -14.67 -12.93
C ALA A 150 -3.42 -15.11 -13.64
N ASN A 151 -4.38 -15.66 -12.87
CA ASN A 151 -5.71 -15.98 -13.33
C ASN A 151 -6.73 -15.57 -12.26
N ALA A 152 -7.24 -14.36 -12.34
CA ALA A 152 -8.13 -13.77 -11.33
C ALA A 152 -9.44 -14.57 -11.19
N GLU A 153 -10.00 -15.13 -12.27
CA GLU A 153 -11.19 -15.96 -12.21
C GLU A 153 -10.94 -17.27 -11.42
N MET A 154 -9.85 -17.97 -11.74
CA MET A 154 -9.50 -19.20 -11.03
C MET A 154 -9.21 -18.94 -9.54
N GLN A 155 -8.51 -17.87 -9.26
CA GLN A 155 -8.24 -17.45 -7.88
C GLN A 155 -9.52 -17.10 -7.13
N LYS A 156 -10.51 -16.46 -7.79
CA LYS A 156 -11.82 -16.20 -7.20
C LYS A 156 -12.59 -17.48 -6.88
N ARG A 157 -12.52 -18.50 -7.74
CA ARG A 157 -13.12 -19.82 -7.47
C ARG A 157 -12.48 -20.47 -6.25
N ALA A 158 -11.13 -20.52 -6.19
CA ALA A 158 -10.40 -21.05 -5.03
C ALA A 158 -10.72 -20.28 -3.76
N TYR A 159 -10.78 -18.95 -3.85
CA TYR A 159 -11.20 -18.07 -2.76
C TYR A 159 -12.59 -18.39 -2.24
N ASN A 160 -13.57 -18.60 -3.14
CA ASN A 160 -14.94 -18.91 -2.75
C ASN A 160 -15.02 -20.24 -1.98
N VAL A 161 -14.21 -21.25 -2.35
CA VAL A 161 -14.12 -22.49 -1.60
C VAL A 161 -13.57 -22.24 -0.19
N VAL A 162 -12.41 -21.61 -0.08
CA VAL A 162 -11.78 -21.32 1.23
C VAL A 162 -12.73 -20.51 2.12
N ARG A 163 -13.36 -19.47 1.57
CA ARG A 163 -14.29 -18.63 2.32
C ARG A 163 -15.52 -19.41 2.79
N ALA A 164 -16.09 -20.26 1.93
CA ALA A 164 -17.24 -21.08 2.30
C ALA A 164 -16.92 -21.98 3.50
N LEU A 165 -15.76 -22.65 3.47
CA LEU A 165 -15.31 -23.51 4.58
C LEU A 165 -15.07 -22.74 5.88
N CYS A 166 -14.50 -21.52 5.79
CA CYS A 166 -14.29 -20.64 6.96
C CYS A 166 -15.59 -20.09 7.56
N GLU A 167 -16.65 -19.94 6.74
CA GLU A 167 -17.95 -19.41 7.18
C GLU A 167 -18.88 -20.51 7.74
N GLU A 168 -18.52 -21.79 7.62
CA GLU A 168 -19.25 -22.90 8.23
C GLU A 168 -19.10 -22.91 9.75
N GLU A 169 -20.06 -23.53 10.45
CA GLU A 169 -20.01 -23.68 11.90
C GLU A 169 -18.77 -24.45 12.35
N THR A 170 -18.35 -25.46 11.57
CA THR A 170 -17.11 -26.20 11.77
C THR A 170 -16.26 -26.16 10.51
N ASN A 171 -15.09 -25.56 10.58
CA ASN A 171 -14.15 -25.53 9.46
C ASN A 171 -13.41 -26.87 9.34
N PRO A 172 -13.54 -27.61 8.22
CA PRO A 172 -12.89 -28.92 8.05
C PRO A 172 -11.39 -28.81 7.70
N VAL A 173 -10.87 -27.61 7.49
CA VAL A 173 -9.46 -27.38 7.13
C VAL A 173 -8.58 -27.54 8.38
N VAL A 174 -7.55 -28.38 8.28
CA VAL A 174 -6.52 -28.52 9.32
C VAL A 174 -5.49 -27.39 9.17
N SER A 175 -4.98 -27.18 7.95
CA SER A 175 -4.08 -26.09 7.61
C SER A 175 -4.21 -25.72 6.13
N ILE A 176 -3.80 -24.50 5.77
CA ILE A 176 -3.84 -23.99 4.40
C ILE A 176 -2.56 -23.21 4.10
N HIS A 177 -2.08 -23.29 2.86
CA HIS A 177 -0.94 -22.53 2.38
C HIS A 177 -1.11 -22.13 0.90
N ASP A 178 -0.46 -21.03 0.49
CA ASP A 178 -0.43 -20.60 -0.92
C ASP A 178 0.72 -21.26 -1.69
N HIS A 179 0.59 -21.30 -3.03
CA HIS A 179 1.64 -21.76 -3.93
C HIS A 179 2.51 -20.60 -4.41
N GLY A 180 3.12 -19.88 -3.46
CA GLY A 180 4.09 -18.82 -3.74
C GLY A 180 5.45 -19.35 -4.20
N SER A 181 6.52 -18.80 -3.67
CA SER A 181 7.91 -19.15 -4.01
C SER A 181 8.14 -20.66 -3.90
N ALA A 182 8.83 -21.23 -4.88
CA ALA A 182 9.10 -22.67 -5.04
C ALA A 182 7.86 -23.57 -5.23
N GLY A 183 6.67 -23.00 -5.42
CA GLY A 183 5.48 -23.72 -5.87
C GLY A 183 5.03 -24.87 -4.96
N HIS A 184 4.81 -26.06 -5.54
CA HIS A 184 4.31 -27.22 -4.80
C HIS A 184 5.25 -27.68 -3.69
N VAL A 185 6.57 -27.61 -3.91
CA VAL A 185 7.52 -28.12 -2.90
C VAL A 185 7.43 -27.30 -1.62
N ASN A 186 7.35 -25.99 -1.70
CA ASN A 186 7.23 -25.15 -0.51
C ASN A 186 5.83 -25.26 0.12
N CYS A 187 4.78 -25.00 -0.66
CA CYS A 187 3.41 -25.03 -0.17
C CYS A 187 3.06 -26.36 0.53
N LEU A 188 3.34 -27.49 -0.13
CA LEU A 188 2.90 -28.79 0.38
C LEU A 188 3.79 -29.30 1.52
N SER A 189 5.09 -28.93 1.54
CA SER A 189 5.96 -29.29 2.67
C SER A 189 5.59 -28.55 3.95
N GLU A 190 5.23 -27.25 3.85
CA GLU A 190 4.79 -26.47 5.01
C GLU A 190 3.45 -26.96 5.60
N LEU A 191 2.60 -27.59 4.79
CA LEU A 191 1.36 -28.22 5.29
C LEU A 191 1.63 -29.44 6.16
N VAL A 192 2.73 -30.17 5.90
CA VAL A 192 3.05 -31.45 6.52
C VAL A 192 4.31 -31.39 7.39
N GLU A 193 4.79 -30.19 7.72
CA GLU A 193 6.03 -29.92 8.44
C GLU A 193 6.17 -30.73 9.73
N GLU A 194 5.08 -30.88 10.48
CA GLU A 194 5.11 -31.57 11.77
C GLU A 194 5.08 -33.10 11.69
N CYS A 195 4.67 -33.68 10.54
CA CYS A 195 4.49 -35.14 10.46
C CYS A 195 5.06 -35.83 9.21
N GLY A 196 5.41 -35.05 8.18
CA GLY A 196 5.81 -35.61 6.88
C GLY A 196 4.63 -35.94 5.97
N GLY A 197 4.93 -36.18 4.69
CA GLY A 197 3.89 -36.47 3.69
C GLY A 197 4.43 -37.02 2.38
N LEU A 198 3.56 -37.78 1.69
CA LEU A 198 3.83 -38.37 0.37
C LEU A 198 2.89 -37.76 -0.67
N ILE A 199 3.44 -37.17 -1.70
CA ILE A 199 2.72 -36.57 -2.82
C ILE A 199 2.85 -37.47 -4.04
N ASP A 200 1.69 -37.91 -4.58
CA ASP A 200 1.58 -38.64 -5.83
C ASP A 200 1.55 -37.68 -7.00
N MET A 201 2.67 -37.59 -7.72
CA MET A 201 2.82 -36.66 -8.84
C MET A 201 1.85 -36.93 -9.99
N SER A 202 1.35 -38.14 -10.13
CA SER A 202 0.37 -38.48 -11.16
C SER A 202 -1.01 -37.85 -10.93
N LYS A 203 -1.25 -37.36 -9.72
CA LYS A 203 -2.49 -36.67 -9.33
C LYS A 203 -2.37 -35.16 -9.35
N LEU A 204 -1.16 -34.60 -9.58
CA LEU A 204 -0.99 -33.16 -9.76
C LEU A 204 -1.59 -32.72 -11.10
N PRO A 205 -2.25 -31.56 -11.16
CA PRO A 205 -2.82 -31.06 -12.40
C PRO A 205 -1.71 -30.58 -13.36
N ILE A 206 -1.64 -31.16 -14.55
CA ILE A 206 -0.61 -30.87 -15.55
C ILE A 206 -1.27 -30.40 -16.84
N GLY A 207 -1.11 -29.12 -17.17
CA GLY A 207 -1.59 -28.53 -18.43
C GLY A 207 -0.58 -28.63 -19.57
N ASP A 208 0.73 -28.59 -19.25
CA ASP A 208 1.81 -28.82 -20.21
C ASP A 208 2.52 -30.14 -19.90
N THR A 209 2.24 -31.17 -20.68
CA THR A 209 2.77 -32.54 -20.49
C THR A 209 4.28 -32.65 -20.82
N THR A 210 4.92 -31.60 -21.30
CA THR A 210 6.36 -31.55 -21.57
C THR A 210 7.20 -31.13 -20.35
N LEU A 211 6.53 -30.75 -19.24
CA LEU A 211 7.21 -30.39 -18.02
C LEU A 211 7.93 -31.58 -17.39
N SER A 212 9.18 -31.35 -16.97
CA SER A 212 9.94 -32.31 -16.17
C SER A 212 9.41 -32.35 -14.72
N ALA A 213 9.73 -33.41 -13.99
CA ALA A 213 9.36 -33.52 -12.57
C ALA A 213 9.80 -32.31 -11.75
N LYS A 214 11.00 -31.81 -11.99
CA LYS A 214 11.57 -30.64 -11.31
C LYS A 214 10.73 -29.36 -11.59
N GLU A 215 10.33 -29.14 -12.83
CA GLU A 215 9.52 -28.00 -13.22
C GLU A 215 8.12 -28.08 -12.62
N ILE A 216 7.51 -29.27 -12.52
CA ILE A 216 6.21 -29.46 -11.87
C ILE A 216 6.30 -29.15 -10.38
N ILE A 217 7.29 -29.71 -9.67
CA ILE A 217 7.49 -29.56 -8.24
C ILE A 217 7.66 -28.09 -7.84
N ALA A 218 8.41 -27.32 -8.64
CA ALA A 218 8.75 -25.92 -8.38
C ALA A 218 7.85 -24.89 -9.10
N ASN A 219 6.71 -25.30 -9.63
CA ASN A 219 5.81 -24.42 -10.41
C ASN A 219 4.99 -23.51 -9.52
N GLU A 220 5.31 -22.24 -9.54
CA GLU A 220 4.62 -21.18 -8.78
C GLU A 220 3.33 -20.74 -9.48
N SER A 221 2.25 -20.52 -8.74
CA SER A 221 0.99 -20.02 -9.28
C SER A 221 0.11 -19.41 -8.19
N GLN A 222 -0.29 -18.18 -8.37
CA GLN A 222 -1.09 -17.40 -7.41
C GLN A 222 -2.53 -17.91 -7.27
N GLU A 223 -3.07 -18.61 -8.28
CA GLU A 223 -4.44 -19.11 -8.24
C GLU A 223 -4.58 -20.45 -7.52
N ARG A 224 -3.48 -21.05 -7.04
CA ARG A 224 -3.52 -22.33 -6.32
C ARG A 224 -3.38 -22.15 -4.82
N MET A 225 -4.11 -23.02 -4.09
CA MET A 225 -4.01 -23.18 -2.64
C MET A 225 -3.82 -24.63 -2.29
N GLY A 226 -2.92 -24.90 -1.35
CA GLY A 226 -2.76 -26.19 -0.72
C GLY A 226 -3.53 -26.27 0.59
N LEU A 227 -4.24 -27.35 0.84
CA LEU A 227 -5.01 -27.59 2.06
C LEU A 227 -4.68 -28.97 2.64
N LEU A 228 -4.69 -29.05 3.95
CA LEU A 228 -4.70 -30.31 4.66
C LEU A 228 -6.10 -30.55 5.23
N ILE A 229 -6.71 -31.67 4.86
CA ILE A 229 -8.11 -32.01 5.16
C ILE A 229 -8.18 -33.41 5.79
N GLN A 230 -9.00 -33.57 6.83
CA GLN A 230 -9.29 -34.89 7.36
C GLN A 230 -10.03 -35.74 6.32
N GLU A 231 -9.75 -37.05 6.25
CA GLU A 231 -10.29 -37.95 5.20
C GLU A 231 -11.81 -37.88 5.13
N GLU A 232 -12.48 -37.88 6.27
CA GLU A 232 -13.94 -37.88 6.40
C GLU A 232 -14.58 -36.60 5.79
N ALA A 233 -13.85 -35.50 5.74
CA ALA A 233 -14.33 -34.22 5.22
C ALA A 233 -14.11 -34.05 3.70
N ILE A 234 -13.36 -34.92 3.05
CA ILE A 234 -12.99 -34.79 1.63
C ILE A 234 -14.21 -34.65 0.72
N GLU A 235 -15.23 -35.47 0.89
CA GLU A 235 -16.44 -35.41 0.05
C GLU A 235 -17.25 -34.15 0.28
N HIS A 236 -17.23 -33.59 1.49
CA HIS A 236 -17.85 -32.31 1.78
C HIS A 236 -17.10 -31.17 1.06
N VAL A 237 -15.78 -31.10 1.21
CA VAL A 237 -14.94 -30.10 0.54
C VAL A 237 -15.06 -30.21 -0.99
N ARG A 238 -15.14 -31.44 -1.53
CA ARG A 238 -15.38 -31.69 -2.97
C ARG A 238 -16.68 -31.05 -3.45
N LYS A 239 -17.78 -31.28 -2.73
CA LYS A 239 -19.09 -30.64 -3.07
C LYS A 239 -19.04 -29.14 -3.06
N VAL A 240 -18.31 -28.52 -2.09
CA VAL A 240 -18.09 -27.08 -2.06
C VAL A 240 -17.27 -26.62 -3.26
N ALA A 241 -16.18 -27.33 -3.59
CA ALA A 241 -15.33 -27.03 -4.74
C ALA A 241 -16.10 -27.15 -6.07
N GLU A 242 -16.90 -28.18 -6.25
CA GLU A 242 -17.78 -28.40 -7.43
C GLU A 242 -18.82 -27.27 -7.55
N ARG A 243 -19.47 -26.87 -6.47
CA ARG A 243 -20.40 -25.73 -6.43
C ARG A 243 -19.73 -24.44 -6.93
N GLU A 244 -18.49 -24.18 -6.47
CA GLU A 244 -17.72 -22.99 -6.87
C GLU A 244 -16.98 -23.18 -8.20
N ARG A 245 -17.10 -24.40 -8.82
CA ARG A 245 -16.39 -24.80 -10.05
C ARG A 245 -14.88 -24.61 -9.95
N ALA A 246 -14.33 -24.79 -8.75
CA ALA A 246 -12.89 -24.79 -8.48
C ALA A 246 -12.35 -26.21 -8.65
N PRO A 247 -11.35 -26.44 -9.52
CA PRO A 247 -10.71 -27.75 -9.61
C PRO A 247 -10.10 -28.13 -8.26
N MET A 248 -10.32 -29.37 -7.84
CA MET A 248 -9.83 -29.93 -6.58
C MET A 248 -9.17 -31.27 -6.82
N TYR A 249 -7.96 -31.44 -6.31
CA TYR A 249 -7.14 -32.65 -6.49
C TYR A 249 -6.65 -33.11 -5.11
N VAL A 250 -6.94 -34.39 -4.78
CA VAL A 250 -6.36 -35.07 -3.62
C VAL A 250 -5.03 -35.67 -4.09
N VAL A 251 -3.93 -35.00 -3.78
CA VAL A 251 -2.62 -35.25 -4.36
C VAL A 251 -1.70 -36.11 -3.49
N GLY A 252 -2.07 -36.31 -2.23
CA GLY A 252 -1.22 -37.05 -1.31
C GLY A 252 -1.83 -37.18 0.08
N GLU A 253 -1.04 -37.65 1.01
CA GLU A 253 -1.42 -37.80 2.41
C GLU A 253 -0.23 -37.59 3.35
N THR A 254 -0.51 -37.29 4.60
CA THR A 254 0.46 -37.22 5.68
C THR A 254 0.85 -38.63 6.12
N THR A 255 2.14 -38.85 6.38
CA THR A 255 2.68 -40.17 6.62
C THR A 255 3.05 -40.44 8.08
N GLY A 256 3.37 -39.43 8.86
CA GLY A 256 3.85 -39.56 10.25
C GLY A 256 5.30 -40.03 10.37
N ASP A 257 6.02 -40.16 9.26
CA ASP A 257 7.42 -40.61 9.23
C ASP A 257 8.45 -39.47 9.21
N HIS A 258 7.98 -38.22 9.29
CA HIS A 258 8.78 -37.00 9.22
C HIS A 258 9.65 -36.89 7.94
N ARG A 259 9.17 -37.44 6.83
CA ARG A 259 9.75 -37.31 5.50
C ARG A 259 8.75 -36.66 4.57
N PHE A 260 9.25 -35.81 3.68
CA PHE A 260 8.43 -35.23 2.61
C PHE A 260 8.97 -35.69 1.25
N ALA A 261 8.10 -36.29 0.46
CA ALA A 261 8.47 -36.88 -0.81
C ALA A 261 7.44 -36.64 -1.92
N PHE A 262 7.94 -36.49 -3.14
CA PHE A 262 7.16 -36.59 -4.38
C PHE A 262 7.46 -37.91 -5.05
N GLN A 263 6.42 -38.66 -5.42
CA GLN A 263 6.56 -39.97 -6.06
C GLN A 263 5.89 -39.97 -7.43
N GLN A 264 6.60 -40.42 -8.46
CA GLN A 264 6.08 -40.67 -9.81
C GLN A 264 5.31 -41.99 -9.88
N ALA A 265 4.52 -42.20 -10.96
CA ALA A 265 3.74 -43.40 -11.16
C ALA A 265 4.57 -44.71 -11.23
N ASP A 266 5.84 -44.60 -11.63
CA ASP A 266 6.82 -45.69 -11.67
C ASP A 266 7.50 -45.96 -10.32
N GLY A 267 7.13 -45.22 -9.27
CA GLY A 267 7.70 -45.36 -7.93
C GLY A 267 8.99 -44.52 -7.71
N VAL A 268 9.51 -43.88 -8.73
CA VAL A 268 10.69 -43.00 -8.59
C VAL A 268 10.32 -41.80 -7.75
N ARG A 269 11.20 -41.41 -6.84
CA ARG A 269 11.05 -40.25 -5.97
C ARG A 269 12.08 -39.16 -6.37
N PRO A 270 11.71 -38.19 -7.23
CA PRO A 270 12.61 -37.13 -7.64
C PRO A 270 12.92 -36.15 -6.50
N PHE A 271 12.12 -36.16 -5.44
CA PHE A 271 12.33 -35.40 -4.22
C PHE A 271 11.93 -36.29 -3.02
N ASP A 272 12.83 -36.46 -2.06
CA ASP A 272 12.61 -37.26 -0.84
C ASP A 272 13.61 -36.81 0.24
N LEU A 273 13.16 -35.96 1.16
CA LEU A 273 13.98 -35.39 2.23
C LEU A 273 13.31 -35.55 3.59
N ALA A 274 14.11 -35.67 4.63
CA ALA A 274 13.60 -35.53 6.00
C ALA A 274 13.13 -34.07 6.22
N VAL A 275 12.02 -33.92 6.92
CA VAL A 275 11.46 -32.60 7.23
C VAL A 275 12.48 -31.70 7.97
N GLU A 276 13.26 -32.28 8.88
CA GLU A 276 14.35 -31.60 9.58
C GLU A 276 15.40 -31.00 8.64
N GLN A 277 15.66 -31.65 7.49
CA GLN A 277 16.60 -31.12 6.48
C GLN A 277 16.03 -29.92 5.73
N MET A 278 14.73 -29.80 5.66
CA MET A 278 14.03 -28.69 4.98
C MET A 278 13.80 -27.49 5.92
N PHE A 279 13.35 -27.77 7.13
CA PHE A 279 12.90 -26.76 8.10
C PHE A 279 13.81 -26.66 9.35
N GLY A 280 14.90 -27.43 9.39
CA GLY A 280 15.91 -27.32 10.43
C GLY A 280 16.63 -25.96 10.42
N SER A 281 17.43 -25.71 11.45
CA SER A 281 18.15 -24.44 11.56
C SER A 281 19.15 -24.26 10.41
N SER A 282 18.91 -23.26 9.58
CA SER A 282 19.90 -22.82 8.57
C SER A 282 21.17 -22.35 9.23
N PRO A 283 22.37 -22.59 8.61
CA PRO A 283 23.59 -21.99 9.08
C PRO A 283 23.45 -20.47 9.18
N LYS A 284 23.99 -19.89 10.26
CA LYS A 284 23.97 -18.43 10.41
C LYS A 284 24.70 -17.77 9.24
N THR A 285 24.06 -16.82 8.60
CA THR A 285 24.70 -15.95 7.62
C THR A 285 25.27 -14.74 8.34
N TYR A 286 26.58 -14.51 8.17
CA TYR A 286 27.24 -13.33 8.69
C TYR A 286 27.41 -12.32 7.56
N MET A 287 26.76 -11.16 7.72
CA MET A 287 26.93 -10.02 6.83
C MET A 287 28.00 -9.12 7.46
N VAL A 288 29.22 -9.18 6.90
CA VAL A 288 30.36 -8.39 7.39
C VAL A 288 30.58 -7.24 6.43
N ASP A 289 30.34 -6.05 6.90
CA ASP A 289 30.46 -4.82 6.12
C ASP A 289 31.02 -3.70 7.00
N LYS A 290 31.36 -2.58 6.39
CA LYS A 290 31.86 -1.40 7.08
C LYS A 290 30.94 -0.21 6.86
N THR A 291 30.90 0.68 7.82
CA THR A 291 30.23 1.96 7.64
C THR A 291 30.96 2.79 6.60
N VAL A 292 30.23 3.26 5.60
CA VAL A 292 30.70 4.18 4.56
C VAL A 292 29.96 5.48 4.74
N GLU A 293 30.68 6.57 5.01
CA GLU A 293 30.09 7.90 5.04
C GLU A 293 29.79 8.37 3.62
N ARG A 294 28.59 8.85 3.41
CA ARG A 294 28.15 9.45 2.15
C ARG A 294 27.66 10.86 2.42
N HIS A 295 27.98 11.76 1.49
CA HIS A 295 27.58 13.15 1.55
C HIS A 295 26.84 13.52 0.29
N TYR A 296 25.67 14.14 0.46
CA TYR A 296 24.80 14.61 -0.59
C TYR A 296 24.69 16.11 -0.53
N GLU A 297 24.91 16.76 -1.67
CA GLU A 297 24.90 18.20 -1.79
C GLU A 297 23.51 18.77 -1.45
N MET A 298 23.49 19.82 -0.59
CA MET A 298 22.26 20.54 -0.24
C MET A 298 21.73 21.34 -1.43
N PRO A 299 20.38 21.43 -1.60
CA PRO A 299 19.80 22.27 -2.62
C PRO A 299 20.13 23.73 -2.38
N GLN A 300 20.47 24.45 -3.47
CA GLN A 300 20.63 25.92 -3.47
C GLN A 300 19.37 26.53 -4.06
N TYR A 301 18.86 27.57 -3.43
CA TYR A 301 17.57 28.15 -3.81
C TYR A 301 17.48 29.64 -3.46
N GLU A 302 16.56 30.33 -4.15
CA GLU A 302 16.24 31.74 -3.95
C GLU A 302 14.72 31.89 -3.78
N VAL A 303 14.28 32.66 -2.78
CA VAL A 303 12.84 32.87 -2.50
C VAL A 303 12.10 33.48 -3.70
N SER A 304 12.79 34.24 -4.55
CA SER A 304 12.23 34.83 -5.77
C SER A 304 11.69 33.81 -6.76
N GLN A 305 12.16 32.56 -6.68
CA GLN A 305 11.72 31.43 -7.55
C GLN A 305 10.64 30.56 -6.92
N LEU A 306 10.04 30.98 -5.80
CA LEU A 306 9.07 30.19 -5.05
C LEU A 306 7.93 29.59 -5.90
N HIS A 307 7.38 30.38 -6.82
CA HIS A 307 6.29 29.90 -7.72
C HIS A 307 6.76 28.81 -8.70
N GLU A 308 8.00 28.93 -9.21
CA GLU A 308 8.59 27.91 -10.08
C GLU A 308 8.83 26.61 -9.31
N TYR A 309 9.40 26.71 -8.11
CA TYR A 309 9.62 25.56 -7.24
C TYR A 309 8.32 24.83 -6.91
N LEU A 310 7.27 25.58 -6.54
CA LEU A 310 5.96 24.97 -6.28
C LEU A 310 5.39 24.30 -7.53
N THR A 311 5.49 24.93 -8.70
CA THR A 311 5.04 24.35 -9.96
C THR A 311 5.77 23.05 -10.27
N ASN A 312 7.07 22.97 -10.02
CA ASN A 312 7.86 21.75 -10.23
C ASN A 312 7.48 20.65 -9.23
N VAL A 313 7.39 20.99 -7.94
CA VAL A 313 7.02 20.05 -6.87
C VAL A 313 5.64 19.45 -7.13
N LEU A 314 4.64 20.24 -7.48
CA LEU A 314 3.28 19.76 -7.77
C LEU A 314 3.20 18.81 -8.96
N GLN A 315 4.20 18.77 -9.83
CA GLN A 315 4.24 17.89 -11.01
C GLN A 315 5.00 16.58 -10.78
N LEU A 316 5.74 16.42 -9.68
CA LEU A 316 6.37 15.14 -9.36
C LEU A 316 5.31 14.04 -9.18
N GLU A 317 5.55 12.86 -9.69
CA GLU A 317 4.62 11.73 -9.59
C GLU A 317 4.26 11.38 -8.15
N ALA A 318 5.16 11.59 -7.19
CA ALA A 318 4.89 11.40 -5.76
C ALA A 318 3.85 12.40 -5.23
N VAL A 319 3.89 13.64 -5.67
CA VAL A 319 3.01 14.75 -5.23
C VAL A 319 1.76 14.85 -6.09
N ALA A 320 1.89 14.79 -7.40
CA ALA A 320 0.84 15.05 -8.38
C ALA A 320 -0.39 14.15 -8.22
N CYS A 321 -1.52 14.60 -8.77
CA CYS A 321 -2.79 13.88 -8.80
C CYS A 321 -2.64 12.46 -9.35
N LYS A 322 -3.27 11.50 -8.69
CA LYS A 322 -3.32 10.07 -9.09
C LYS A 322 -4.64 9.69 -9.79
N ASP A 323 -5.35 10.64 -10.39
CA ASP A 323 -6.62 10.37 -11.09
C ASP A 323 -6.48 9.28 -12.16
N TRP A 324 -5.35 9.24 -12.89
CA TRP A 324 -5.04 8.20 -13.87
C TRP A 324 -5.01 6.78 -13.29
N LEU A 325 -4.78 6.63 -11.98
CA LEU A 325 -4.83 5.37 -11.23
C LEU A 325 -6.24 5.11 -10.70
N THR A 326 -6.83 6.09 -10.02
CA THR A 326 -8.05 5.91 -9.24
C THR A 326 -9.30 5.76 -10.09
N ASN A 327 -9.31 6.32 -11.30
CA ASN A 327 -10.46 6.27 -12.20
C ASN A 327 -10.45 5.12 -13.24
N LYS A 328 -9.51 4.18 -13.13
CA LYS A 328 -9.52 2.95 -13.92
C LYS A 328 -10.12 1.74 -13.18
N VAL A 329 -10.52 1.90 -11.92
CA VAL A 329 -11.06 0.83 -11.06
C VAL A 329 -12.44 1.20 -10.53
N ASP A 330 -13.21 0.20 -10.15
CA ASP A 330 -14.36 0.40 -9.26
C ASP A 330 -13.84 0.63 -7.82
N ARG A 331 -13.96 1.85 -7.36
CA ARG A 331 -13.51 2.28 -6.03
C ARG A 331 -14.42 1.84 -4.89
N SER A 332 -15.59 1.28 -5.21
CA SER A 332 -16.64 0.93 -4.26
C SER A 332 -17.04 -0.54 -4.31
N VAL A 333 -16.21 -1.39 -4.96
CA VAL A 333 -16.40 -2.84 -4.97
C VAL A 333 -16.68 -3.36 -3.57
N THR A 334 -17.66 -4.26 -3.43
CA THR A 334 -18.23 -4.80 -2.21
C THR A 334 -19.22 -3.87 -1.48
N GLY A 335 -19.28 -2.58 -1.78
CA GLY A 335 -20.18 -1.64 -1.11
C GLY A 335 -19.87 -1.38 0.37
N LYS A 336 -18.70 -1.81 0.86
CA LYS A 336 -18.28 -1.63 2.27
C LYS A 336 -17.20 -0.58 2.45
N ILE A 337 -16.87 0.18 1.40
CA ILE A 337 -15.85 1.22 1.49
C ILE A 337 -16.41 2.43 2.23
N ALA A 338 -15.89 2.69 3.42
CA ALA A 338 -16.28 3.84 4.25
C ALA A 338 -15.47 5.10 3.89
N ARG A 339 -14.20 4.94 3.52
CA ARG A 339 -13.34 6.00 3.00
C ARG A 339 -12.57 5.48 1.80
N GLN A 340 -12.82 6.08 0.64
CA GLN A 340 -12.11 5.80 -0.61
C GLN A 340 -11.05 6.88 -0.88
N GLN A 341 -10.25 6.70 -1.95
CA GLN A 341 -9.20 7.64 -2.34
C GLN A 341 -9.74 9.03 -2.69
N CYS A 342 -10.87 9.11 -3.39
CA CYS A 342 -11.41 10.37 -3.91
C CYS A 342 -12.33 11.06 -2.90
N GLN A 343 -12.19 12.37 -2.79
CA GLN A 343 -12.88 13.22 -1.83
C GLN A 343 -13.40 14.51 -2.46
N GLY A 344 -14.31 15.17 -1.75
CA GLY A 344 -14.83 16.48 -2.07
C GLY A 344 -15.74 16.55 -3.30
N GLU A 345 -16.14 17.74 -3.68
CA GLU A 345 -17.04 18.01 -4.79
C GLU A 345 -16.49 17.51 -6.14
N LEU A 346 -15.20 17.70 -6.37
CA LEU A 346 -14.54 17.30 -7.61
C LEU A 346 -14.04 15.86 -7.62
N GLN A 347 -14.23 15.10 -6.54
CA GLN A 347 -13.83 13.69 -6.41
C GLN A 347 -12.35 13.47 -6.77
N LEU A 348 -11.46 14.23 -6.13
CA LEU A 348 -10.02 14.13 -6.32
C LEU A 348 -9.37 13.15 -5.32
N PRO A 349 -8.30 12.43 -5.72
CA PRO A 349 -7.65 11.42 -4.88
C PRO A 349 -6.74 12.07 -3.81
N LEU A 350 -7.33 12.44 -2.68
CA LEU A 350 -6.72 13.22 -1.60
C LEU A 350 -6.75 12.51 -0.24
N SER A 351 -7.35 11.31 -0.13
CA SER A 351 -7.43 10.62 1.16
C SER A 351 -6.07 10.06 1.60
N ASP A 352 -5.68 10.32 2.82
CA ASP A 352 -4.46 9.85 3.47
C ASP A 352 -4.54 8.35 3.79
N CYS A 353 -5.71 7.88 4.19
CA CYS A 353 -5.98 6.46 4.46
C CYS A 353 -7.23 5.95 3.75
N GLY A 354 -7.25 4.64 3.52
CA GLY A 354 -8.46 3.94 3.08
C GLY A 354 -9.13 3.25 4.27
N VAL A 355 -10.47 3.24 4.31
CA VAL A 355 -11.24 2.59 5.38
C VAL A 355 -12.33 1.70 4.81
N VAL A 356 -12.39 0.46 5.27
CA VAL A 356 -13.42 -0.53 4.92
C VAL A 356 -14.22 -0.91 6.15
N ALA A 357 -15.54 -0.88 6.04
CA ALA A 357 -16.43 -1.40 7.08
C ALA A 357 -16.37 -2.95 7.11
N LEU A 358 -16.46 -3.54 8.29
CA LEU A 358 -16.47 -5.00 8.44
C LEU A 358 -17.76 -5.62 7.93
N ASP A 359 -18.87 -4.93 8.09
CA ASP A 359 -20.19 -5.38 7.63
C ASP A 359 -21.04 -4.20 7.09
N TYR A 360 -22.28 -4.47 6.71
CA TYR A 360 -23.18 -3.45 6.13
C TYR A 360 -24.03 -2.69 7.16
N ARG A 361 -23.91 -2.97 8.45
CA ARG A 361 -24.78 -2.45 9.50
C ARG A 361 -24.02 -1.80 10.64
N GLY A 362 -22.85 -2.37 10.94
CA GLY A 362 -22.01 -1.94 12.04
C GLY A 362 -21.29 -0.64 11.75
N GLU A 363 -20.62 -0.16 12.76
CA GLU A 363 -19.80 1.04 12.70
C GLU A 363 -18.30 0.71 12.66
N LYS A 364 -17.93 -0.56 12.95
CA LYS A 364 -16.56 -1.01 12.96
C LYS A 364 -15.98 -1.18 11.57
N GLY A 365 -14.69 -0.91 11.45
CA GLY A 365 -13.95 -1.02 10.21
C GLY A 365 -12.49 -1.33 10.43
N ILE A 366 -11.74 -1.30 9.35
CA ILE A 366 -10.27 -1.31 9.35
C ILE A 366 -9.77 -0.20 8.45
N ALA A 367 -8.80 0.57 8.95
CA ALA A 367 -8.09 1.58 8.19
C ALA A 367 -6.76 1.02 7.70
N THR A 368 -6.30 1.49 6.53
CA THR A 368 -4.96 1.21 6.01
C THR A 368 -4.31 2.48 5.49
N SER A 369 -3.00 2.57 5.67
CA SER A 369 -2.17 3.64 5.15
C SER A 369 -0.79 3.12 4.76
N LEU A 370 0.01 3.97 4.13
CA LEU A 370 1.34 3.65 3.64
C LEU A 370 2.32 4.76 4.02
N GLY A 371 3.58 4.40 4.21
CA GLY A 371 4.66 5.36 4.39
C GLY A 371 5.98 4.86 3.81
N HIS A 372 6.78 5.77 3.26
CA HIS A 372 8.11 5.51 2.72
C HIS A 372 8.89 6.82 2.55
N ALA A 373 10.20 6.79 2.79
CA ALA A 373 11.08 7.95 2.65
C ALA A 373 12.47 7.56 2.07
N PRO A 374 12.54 6.95 0.88
CA PRO A 374 13.80 6.43 0.35
C PRO A 374 14.81 7.53 -0.02
N GLN A 375 14.37 8.74 -0.38
CA GLN A 375 15.25 9.86 -0.65
C GLN A 375 15.98 10.30 0.63
N ALA A 376 15.26 10.40 1.75
CA ALA A 376 15.86 10.66 3.06
C ALA A 376 16.77 9.51 3.49
N ALA A 377 16.40 8.25 3.22
CA ALA A 377 17.21 7.08 3.53
C ALA A 377 18.54 7.04 2.77
N LEU A 378 18.65 7.67 1.60
CA LEU A 378 19.94 7.82 0.90
C LEU A 378 20.94 8.62 1.74
N ALA A 379 20.53 9.73 2.33
CA ALA A 379 21.37 10.54 3.19
C ALA A 379 21.54 9.91 4.57
N ASP A 380 20.44 9.55 5.23
CA ASP A 380 20.41 8.94 6.56
C ASP A 380 19.42 7.75 6.61
N PRO A 381 19.93 6.51 6.65
CA PRO A 381 19.07 5.32 6.66
C PRO A 381 18.23 5.19 7.93
N ALA A 382 18.70 5.72 9.08
CA ALA A 382 17.95 5.71 10.33
C ALA A 382 16.77 6.69 10.24
N ALA A 383 17.04 7.93 9.82
CA ALA A 383 16.01 8.95 9.65
C ALA A 383 14.96 8.51 8.61
N GLY A 384 15.39 8.00 7.44
CA GLY A 384 14.47 7.55 6.40
C GLY A 384 13.55 6.41 6.84
N SER A 385 14.05 5.49 7.70
CA SER A 385 13.24 4.40 8.25
C SER A 385 12.21 4.89 9.27
N VAL A 386 12.60 5.80 10.16
CA VAL A 386 11.69 6.44 11.12
C VAL A 386 10.64 7.26 10.39
N LEU A 387 11.02 8.03 9.36
CA LEU A 387 10.08 8.78 8.52
C LEU A 387 9.06 7.87 7.83
N SER A 388 9.48 6.70 7.34
CA SER A 388 8.56 5.76 6.71
C SER A 388 7.47 5.27 7.68
N VAL A 389 7.81 5.02 8.95
CA VAL A 389 6.81 4.68 9.99
C VAL A 389 5.95 5.89 10.33
N SER A 390 6.58 7.06 10.50
CA SER A 390 5.88 8.29 10.86
C SER A 390 4.83 8.66 9.81
N GLU A 391 5.19 8.60 8.51
CA GLU A 391 4.26 8.87 7.41
C GLU A 391 3.10 7.89 7.39
N ALA A 392 3.35 6.58 7.56
CA ALA A 392 2.27 5.62 7.67
C ALA A 392 1.30 5.94 8.82
N LEU A 393 1.81 6.43 9.95
CA LEU A 393 0.99 6.77 11.11
C LEU A 393 0.28 8.13 10.97
N THR A 394 0.92 9.16 10.45
CA THR A 394 0.26 10.46 10.19
C THR A 394 -0.82 10.36 9.14
N ASN A 395 -0.66 9.44 8.18
CA ASN A 395 -1.72 9.07 7.23
C ASN A 395 -2.87 8.28 7.91
N LEU A 396 -2.58 7.47 8.93
CA LEU A 396 -3.59 6.64 9.61
C LEU A 396 -4.40 7.41 10.66
N VAL A 397 -3.87 8.49 11.22
CA VAL A 397 -4.40 9.20 12.40
C VAL A 397 -5.82 9.73 12.22
N TRP A 398 -6.29 9.87 11.00
CA TRP A 398 -7.63 10.39 10.63
C TRP A 398 -8.77 9.41 10.86
N ALA A 399 -8.47 8.13 11.05
CA ALA A 399 -9.44 7.12 11.42
C ALA A 399 -9.52 6.99 12.95
N PRO A 400 -10.74 6.93 13.56
CA PRO A 400 -10.88 6.74 14.99
C PRO A 400 -10.51 5.31 15.36
N LEU A 401 -9.28 5.08 15.77
CA LEU A 401 -8.75 3.78 16.14
C LEU A 401 -9.40 3.26 17.43
N ALA A 402 -9.68 1.96 17.49
CA ALA A 402 -10.43 1.35 18.59
C ALA A 402 -9.70 1.45 19.94
N GLU A 403 -8.37 1.24 19.92
CA GLU A 403 -7.51 1.29 21.12
C GLU A 403 -6.25 2.14 20.84
N GLY A 404 -6.39 3.22 20.04
CA GLY A 404 -5.27 4.07 19.64
C GLY A 404 -4.16 3.25 18.96
N LEU A 405 -2.91 3.46 19.34
CA LEU A 405 -1.77 2.74 18.76
C LEU A 405 -1.77 1.24 19.06
N ASP A 406 -2.40 0.77 20.14
CA ASP A 406 -2.47 -0.65 20.48
C ASP A 406 -3.29 -1.47 19.47
N SER A 407 -4.17 -0.82 18.70
CA SER A 407 -4.91 -1.46 17.60
C SER A 407 -4.20 -1.40 16.25
N VAL A 408 -2.95 -0.89 16.20
CA VAL A 408 -2.17 -0.77 14.96
C VAL A 408 -1.18 -1.91 14.82
N SER A 409 -1.13 -2.51 13.62
CA SER A 409 -0.08 -3.43 13.20
C SER A 409 0.60 -2.93 11.93
N LEU A 410 1.90 -3.10 11.85
CA LEU A 410 2.69 -2.70 10.70
C LEU A 410 3.20 -3.91 9.90
N SER A 411 3.37 -3.71 8.59
CA SER A 411 4.17 -4.58 7.74
C SER A 411 5.33 -3.77 7.16
N ALA A 412 6.57 -4.20 7.37
CA ALA A 412 7.76 -3.52 6.88
C ALA A 412 8.42 -4.33 5.76
N ASN A 413 8.47 -3.75 4.55
CA ASN A 413 9.00 -4.40 3.36
C ASN A 413 10.28 -3.69 2.92
N TRP A 414 11.41 -4.41 2.98
CA TRP A 414 12.75 -3.89 2.76
C TRP A 414 13.25 -4.23 1.36
N MET A 415 13.57 -3.23 0.57
CA MET A 415 14.21 -3.36 -0.74
C MET A 415 15.54 -2.62 -0.70
N TRP A 416 16.66 -3.39 -0.65
CA TRP A 416 17.98 -2.83 -0.37
C TRP A 416 19.06 -3.36 -1.31
N PRO A 417 20.05 -2.54 -1.74
CA PRO A 417 21.09 -2.97 -2.68
C PRO A 417 22.32 -3.61 -1.99
N CYS A 418 22.14 -4.39 -0.93
CA CYS A 418 23.18 -4.95 -0.08
C CYS A 418 24.29 -5.69 -0.85
N ARG A 419 23.88 -6.52 -1.83
CA ARG A 419 24.84 -7.39 -2.57
C ARG A 419 25.65 -6.66 -3.61
N SER A 420 25.40 -5.41 -3.88
CA SER A 420 25.92 -4.67 -5.02
C SER A 420 26.76 -3.48 -4.64
N GLN A 421 26.71 -3.07 -3.37
CA GLN A 421 27.33 -1.84 -2.88
C GLN A 421 27.97 -2.03 -1.51
N GLU A 422 29.21 -1.51 -1.38
CA GLU A 422 29.90 -1.45 -0.11
C GLU A 422 29.20 -0.52 0.88
N GLY A 423 29.08 -0.93 2.13
CA GLY A 423 28.43 -0.19 3.20
C GLY A 423 26.92 -0.37 3.28
N GLU A 424 26.26 -1.00 2.31
CA GLU A 424 24.81 -1.12 2.30
C GLU A 424 24.27 -2.15 3.30
N ASP A 425 25.05 -3.19 3.67
CA ASP A 425 24.66 -4.09 4.75
C ASP A 425 24.65 -3.35 6.10
N ALA A 426 25.65 -2.49 6.35
CA ALA A 426 25.71 -1.66 7.55
C ALA A 426 24.57 -0.63 7.58
N ARG A 427 24.24 -0.03 6.43
CA ARG A 427 23.14 0.92 6.31
C ARG A 427 21.78 0.24 6.53
N LEU A 428 21.57 -0.96 5.98
CA LEU A 428 20.36 -1.75 6.25
C LEU A 428 20.22 -2.06 7.75
N TYR A 429 21.30 -2.49 8.40
CA TYR A 429 21.27 -2.74 9.86
C TYR A 429 20.86 -1.49 10.65
N THR A 430 21.44 -0.33 10.30
CA THR A 430 21.13 0.95 10.92
C THR A 430 19.65 1.32 10.72
N ALA A 431 19.15 1.15 9.51
CA ALA A 431 17.76 1.40 9.15
C ALA A 431 16.78 0.51 9.93
N VAL A 432 17.04 -0.80 9.94
CA VAL A 432 16.21 -1.78 10.67
C VAL A 432 16.22 -1.51 12.17
N LYS A 433 17.41 -1.22 12.72
CA LYS A 433 17.54 -0.90 14.14
C LYS A 433 16.74 0.34 14.53
N ALA A 434 16.84 1.42 13.77
CA ALA A 434 16.12 2.67 14.03
C ALA A 434 14.60 2.47 13.96
N LEU A 435 14.11 1.77 12.93
CA LEU A 435 12.70 1.43 12.81
C LEU A 435 12.23 0.59 14.01
N SER A 436 12.99 -0.44 14.38
CA SER A 436 12.67 -1.31 15.51
C SER A 436 12.63 -0.53 16.83
N ASP A 437 13.64 0.28 17.11
CA ASP A 437 13.69 1.09 18.33
C ASP A 437 12.50 2.07 18.39
N PHE A 438 12.16 2.71 17.29
CA PHE A 438 11.01 3.61 17.20
C PHE A 438 9.69 2.88 17.41
N CYS A 439 9.45 1.75 16.74
CA CYS A 439 8.24 0.95 16.93
C CYS A 439 8.12 0.41 18.36
N CYS A 440 9.23 -0.03 18.97
CA CYS A 440 9.26 -0.45 20.38
C CYS A 440 8.87 0.70 21.33
N SER A 441 9.37 1.91 21.08
CA SER A 441 9.02 3.09 21.90
C SER A 441 7.54 3.47 21.73
N LEU A 442 6.96 3.27 20.53
CA LEU A 442 5.54 3.48 20.27
C LEU A 442 4.66 2.30 20.74
N GLN A 443 5.26 1.17 21.12
CA GLN A 443 4.58 -0.08 21.50
C GLN A 443 3.73 -0.67 20.34
N ILE A 444 4.18 -0.48 19.11
CA ILE A 444 3.52 -1.01 17.89
C ILE A 444 4.27 -2.26 17.41
N ASN A 445 3.54 -3.31 17.06
CA ASN A 445 4.12 -4.53 16.52
C ASN A 445 4.38 -4.46 15.00
N VAL A 446 5.40 -5.20 14.54
CA VAL A 446 5.71 -5.42 13.13
C VAL A 446 5.73 -6.93 12.88
N PRO A 447 4.54 -7.59 12.81
CA PRO A 447 4.47 -9.06 12.74
C PRO A 447 4.87 -9.62 11.38
N THR A 448 4.85 -8.81 10.33
CA THR A 448 5.11 -9.24 8.97
C THR A 448 6.02 -8.29 8.20
N GLY A 449 6.62 -8.81 7.16
CA GLY A 449 7.46 -8.07 6.23
C GLY A 449 8.18 -9.02 5.31
N LYS A 450 8.94 -8.47 4.39
CA LYS A 450 9.86 -9.23 3.54
C LYS A 450 11.05 -8.37 3.18
N ASP A 451 12.10 -9.02 2.65
CA ASP A 451 13.27 -8.33 2.11
C ASP A 451 13.55 -8.71 0.66
N SER A 452 14.27 -7.81 -0.03
CA SER A 452 14.85 -8.01 -1.34
C SER A 452 16.21 -7.30 -1.36
N LEU A 453 17.30 -8.07 -1.20
CA LEU A 453 18.63 -7.50 -0.92
C LEU A 453 19.51 -7.34 -2.17
N SER A 454 18.93 -7.38 -3.36
CA SER A 454 19.63 -7.27 -4.65
C SER A 454 19.05 -6.17 -5.53
N MET A 455 18.79 -5.00 -4.94
CA MET A 455 18.09 -3.90 -5.62
C MET A 455 19.04 -3.11 -6.55
N THR A 456 19.52 -3.77 -7.60
CA THR A 456 20.38 -3.18 -8.63
C THR A 456 19.99 -3.71 -10.00
N GLN A 457 19.90 -2.82 -10.97
CA GLN A 457 19.76 -3.13 -12.39
C GLN A 457 21.14 -3.08 -13.06
N LYS A 458 21.51 -4.17 -13.74
CA LYS A 458 22.73 -4.25 -14.56
C LYS A 458 22.39 -4.22 -16.04
N TYR A 459 23.20 -3.50 -16.81
CA TYR A 459 23.03 -3.35 -18.25
C TYR A 459 24.14 -4.09 -19.02
N PRO A 460 23.89 -4.51 -20.28
CA PRO A 460 24.86 -5.23 -21.10
C PRO A 460 26.15 -4.46 -21.39
N ASP A 461 26.13 -3.13 -21.32
CA ASP A 461 27.29 -2.26 -21.49
C ASP A 461 28.17 -2.15 -20.23
N GLY A 462 27.78 -2.85 -19.15
CA GLY A 462 28.50 -2.84 -17.87
C GLY A 462 28.05 -1.73 -16.92
N SER A 463 27.18 -0.83 -17.34
CA SER A 463 26.59 0.17 -16.45
C SER A 463 25.63 -0.47 -15.45
N LYS A 464 25.41 0.20 -14.31
CA LYS A 464 24.47 -0.21 -13.30
C LYS A 464 23.67 0.99 -12.76
N VAL A 465 22.43 0.72 -12.36
CA VAL A 465 21.60 1.66 -11.62
C VAL A 465 21.20 1.01 -10.31
N ILE A 466 21.42 1.72 -9.22
CA ILE A 466 21.26 1.24 -7.85
C ILE A 466 19.94 1.82 -7.34
N SER A 467 19.05 0.97 -6.87
CA SER A 467 17.85 1.49 -6.20
C SER A 467 18.21 2.05 -4.82
N PRO A 468 17.66 3.20 -4.43
CA PRO A 468 17.79 3.66 -3.04
C PRO A 468 17.35 2.59 -2.05
N GLY A 469 18.07 2.47 -0.93
CA GLY A 469 17.62 1.64 0.18
C GLY A 469 16.23 2.09 0.63
N THR A 470 15.24 1.21 0.53
CA THR A 470 13.83 1.55 0.69
C THR A 470 13.18 0.63 1.72
N VAL A 471 12.47 1.18 2.68
CA VAL A 471 11.46 0.46 3.43
C VAL A 471 10.09 1.04 3.10
N ILE A 472 9.12 0.16 2.79
CA ILE A 472 7.71 0.52 2.66
C ILE A 472 6.99 -0.04 3.86
N VAL A 473 6.40 0.85 4.65
CA VAL A 473 5.60 0.53 5.83
C VAL A 473 4.13 0.60 5.46
N SER A 474 3.42 -0.51 5.65
CA SER A 474 1.96 -0.54 5.55
C SER A 474 1.41 -0.62 6.96
N ALA A 475 0.54 0.29 7.33
CA ALA A 475 -0.16 0.30 8.60
C ALA A 475 -1.60 -0.20 8.43
N GLY A 476 -2.07 -0.98 9.40
CA GLY A 476 -3.46 -1.39 9.51
C GLY A 476 -3.95 -1.19 10.94
N GLY A 477 -5.14 -0.62 11.12
CA GLY A 477 -5.72 -0.38 12.44
C GLY A 477 -7.22 -0.63 12.51
N GLU A 478 -7.70 -1.24 13.59
CA GLU A 478 -9.14 -1.39 13.85
C GLU A 478 -9.78 -0.02 14.08
N VAL A 479 -10.88 0.25 13.37
CA VAL A 479 -11.66 1.49 13.46
C VAL A 479 -12.92 1.25 14.29
N SER A 480 -13.12 2.10 15.30
CA SER A 480 -14.28 2.02 16.21
C SER A 480 -15.56 2.51 15.57
N ASP A 481 -15.50 3.56 14.73
CA ASP A 481 -16.65 4.16 14.04
C ASP A 481 -16.24 4.75 12.68
N VAL A 482 -16.56 4.02 11.62
CA VAL A 482 -16.22 4.41 10.24
C VAL A 482 -16.86 5.73 9.80
N LYS A 483 -17.88 6.23 10.49
CA LYS A 483 -18.55 7.51 10.19
C LYS A 483 -17.77 8.72 10.68
N LYS A 484 -16.81 8.52 11.60
CA LYS A 484 -16.00 9.60 12.20
C LYS A 484 -14.66 9.81 11.51
N VAL A 485 -14.39 9.12 10.41
CA VAL A 485 -13.14 9.29 9.64
C VAL A 485 -13.06 10.71 9.10
N VAL A 486 -12.00 11.43 9.44
CA VAL A 486 -11.78 12.82 9.03
C VAL A 486 -11.45 12.89 7.54
N SER A 487 -11.95 13.90 6.85
CA SER A 487 -11.66 14.20 5.43
C SER A 487 -10.55 15.26 5.32
N PRO A 488 -9.69 15.20 4.30
CA PRO A 488 -8.71 16.27 4.06
C PRO A 488 -9.34 17.56 3.49
N VAL A 489 -10.58 17.50 3.00
CA VAL A 489 -11.20 18.61 2.28
C VAL A 489 -11.65 19.73 3.21
N LEU A 490 -11.13 20.92 2.98
CA LEU A 490 -11.47 22.13 3.73
C LEU A 490 -12.98 22.39 3.74
N VAL A 491 -13.52 22.71 4.89
CA VAL A 491 -14.90 23.20 5.03
C VAL A 491 -14.91 24.73 4.89
N ASN A 492 -15.62 25.25 3.88
CA ASN A 492 -15.75 26.69 3.66
C ASN A 492 -16.59 27.33 4.75
N ASN A 493 -15.94 27.73 5.83
CA ASN A 493 -16.57 28.39 6.97
C ASN A 493 -15.58 29.31 7.67
N GLU A 494 -15.78 30.64 7.58
CA GLU A 494 -14.96 31.66 8.21
C GLU A 494 -14.88 31.55 9.74
N LYS A 495 -15.85 30.89 10.39
CA LYS A 495 -15.87 30.69 11.85
C LYS A 495 -15.08 29.43 12.25
N THR A 496 -13.98 29.20 11.56
CA THR A 496 -13.07 28.09 11.83
C THR A 496 -11.63 28.59 11.82
N THR A 497 -10.77 27.80 12.45
CA THR A 497 -9.33 28.10 12.55
C THR A 497 -8.54 26.91 12.03
N ILE A 498 -7.44 27.21 11.31
CA ILE A 498 -6.49 26.23 10.79
C ILE A 498 -5.26 26.19 11.71
N TYR A 499 -4.88 25.00 12.12
CA TYR A 499 -3.71 24.76 12.97
C TYR A 499 -2.74 23.77 12.28
N HIS A 500 -1.46 24.03 12.47
CA HIS A 500 -0.39 23.05 12.26
C HIS A 500 -0.05 22.40 13.59
N ILE A 501 0.09 21.09 13.61
CA ILE A 501 0.55 20.28 14.75
C ILE A 501 1.82 19.57 14.31
N ASP A 502 2.92 19.81 15.05
CA ASP A 502 4.20 19.15 14.82
C ASP A 502 4.22 17.76 15.45
N PHE A 503 4.75 16.79 14.73
CA PHE A 503 4.98 15.43 15.19
C PHE A 503 6.47 15.09 15.25
N SER A 504 7.32 15.91 14.65
CA SER A 504 8.75 15.61 14.49
C SER A 504 9.61 15.98 15.69
N PHE A 505 9.25 17.04 16.41
CA PHE A 505 10.10 17.67 17.42
C PHE A 505 11.51 18.01 16.88
N ASP A 506 11.59 18.33 15.58
CA ASP A 506 12.84 18.57 14.86
C ASP A 506 12.81 19.96 14.17
N ASN A 507 13.98 20.49 13.83
CA ASN A 507 14.07 21.66 12.97
C ASN A 507 13.62 21.32 11.54
N LEU A 508 13.09 22.30 10.81
CA LEU A 508 12.68 22.12 9.42
C LEU A 508 13.91 21.91 8.52
N LYS A 509 13.88 20.83 7.74
CA LYS A 509 15.00 20.40 6.89
C LYS A 509 14.50 20.02 5.50
N LEU A 510 15.30 20.30 4.48
CA LEU A 510 14.93 20.10 3.07
C LEU A 510 15.57 18.85 2.44
N GLY A 511 16.50 18.18 3.12
CA GLY A 511 17.13 16.97 2.62
C GLY A 511 16.10 15.84 2.47
N GLY A 512 16.21 15.07 1.39
CA GLY A 512 15.32 13.97 1.06
C GLY A 512 13.91 14.36 0.61
N SER A 513 13.63 15.67 0.45
CA SER A 513 12.30 16.17 0.08
C SER A 513 12.06 16.17 -1.43
N ALA A 514 10.79 16.23 -1.81
CA ALA A 514 10.35 16.46 -3.19
C ALA A 514 10.93 17.76 -3.75
N PHE A 515 11.06 18.78 -2.91
CA PHE A 515 11.72 20.05 -3.28
C PHE A 515 13.17 19.82 -3.69
N ALA A 516 13.97 19.14 -2.88
CA ALA A 516 15.36 18.82 -3.22
C ALA A 516 15.45 17.98 -4.50
N GLN A 517 14.54 17.02 -4.67
CA GLN A 517 14.44 16.17 -5.86
C GLN A 517 14.23 17.00 -7.14
N THR A 518 13.36 18.03 -7.13
CA THR A 518 13.15 18.89 -8.31
C THR A 518 14.38 19.68 -8.73
N LEU A 519 15.31 19.89 -7.80
CA LEU A 519 16.60 20.56 -8.03
C LEU A 519 17.74 19.58 -8.31
N GLY A 520 17.45 18.28 -8.45
CA GLY A 520 18.45 17.25 -8.69
C GLY A 520 19.36 16.97 -7.50
N LYS A 521 18.91 17.27 -6.30
CA LYS A 521 19.67 17.12 -5.05
C LYS A 521 18.97 16.14 -4.12
N VAL A 522 19.75 15.59 -3.18
CA VAL A 522 19.24 14.82 -2.04
C VAL A 522 19.37 15.65 -0.76
N GLY A 523 20.56 16.14 -0.46
CA GLY A 523 20.87 16.91 0.74
C GLY A 523 21.15 16.05 1.97
N ASP A 524 22.16 16.40 2.74
CA ASP A 524 22.58 15.65 3.95
C ASP A 524 21.65 15.90 5.15
N GLU A 525 21.02 17.08 5.20
CA GLU A 525 20.16 17.46 6.32
C GLU A 525 18.73 16.99 6.10
N VAL A 526 18.43 15.75 6.54
CA VAL A 526 17.08 15.17 6.47
C VAL A 526 16.35 15.31 7.80
N PRO A 527 15.02 15.50 7.81
CA PRO A 527 14.22 15.49 9.03
C PRO A 527 14.15 14.09 9.66
N SER A 528 13.76 14.05 10.92
CA SER A 528 13.43 12.79 11.61
C SER A 528 12.47 13.09 12.76
N VAL A 529 11.98 12.05 13.44
CA VAL A 529 11.34 12.19 14.74
C VAL A 529 12.42 12.14 15.81
N GLN A 530 12.59 13.24 16.54
CA GLN A 530 13.64 13.37 17.56
C GLN A 530 13.24 12.75 18.90
N ASP A 531 11.94 12.65 19.17
CA ASP A 531 11.39 12.10 20.40
C ASP A 531 10.17 11.22 20.12
N ALA A 532 10.30 9.92 20.33
CA ALA A 532 9.24 8.95 20.07
C ALA A 532 8.07 9.08 21.07
N GLU A 533 8.33 9.50 22.32
CA GLU A 533 7.26 9.72 23.29
C GLU A 533 6.42 10.94 22.91
N TYR A 534 7.08 12.00 22.48
CA TYR A 534 6.40 13.17 21.93
C TYR A 534 5.51 12.82 20.73
N PHE A 535 6.04 12.03 19.77
CA PHE A 535 5.26 11.57 18.61
C PHE A 535 4.02 10.77 19.04
N ARG A 536 4.19 9.85 20.00
CA ARG A 536 3.09 9.05 20.57
C ARG A 536 2.03 9.95 21.20
N ASP A 537 2.44 10.93 22.01
CA ASP A 537 1.53 11.83 22.71
C ASP A 537 0.79 12.74 21.74
N ALA A 538 1.47 13.22 20.66
CA ALA A 538 0.84 13.95 19.57
C ALA A 538 -0.21 13.10 18.83
N PHE A 539 0.14 11.85 18.51
CA PHE A 539 -0.77 10.91 17.87
C PHE A 539 -2.03 10.67 18.71
N LEU A 540 -1.86 10.37 19.99
CA LEU A 540 -2.96 10.10 20.93
C LEU A 540 -3.83 11.34 21.16
N ALA A 541 -3.24 12.53 21.25
CA ALA A 541 -4.00 13.78 21.35
C ALA A 541 -4.89 14.00 20.12
N VAL A 542 -4.35 13.77 18.92
CA VAL A 542 -5.14 13.87 17.68
C VAL A 542 -6.23 12.79 17.62
N GLN A 543 -5.96 11.56 18.05
CA GLN A 543 -6.98 10.51 18.18
C GLN A 543 -8.12 10.93 19.13
N GLU A 544 -7.81 11.60 20.22
CA GLU A 544 -8.83 12.16 21.11
C GLU A 544 -9.67 13.21 20.41
N LEU A 545 -9.06 14.12 19.62
CA LEU A 545 -9.78 15.12 18.85
C LEU A 545 -10.71 14.48 17.80
N VAL A 546 -10.24 13.44 17.09
CA VAL A 546 -11.02 12.68 16.10
C VAL A 546 -12.21 12.00 16.76
N ASN A 547 -11.99 11.27 17.87
CA ASN A 547 -13.04 10.56 18.59
C ASN A 547 -14.12 11.49 19.14
N LYS A 548 -13.73 12.69 19.60
CA LYS A 548 -14.66 13.75 20.08
C LYS A 548 -15.34 14.51 18.94
N GLY A 549 -14.97 14.29 17.67
CA GLY A 549 -15.51 15.00 16.51
C GLY A 549 -15.19 16.50 16.50
N LEU A 550 -13.99 16.87 16.98
CA LEU A 550 -13.53 18.26 17.08
C LEU A 550 -12.80 18.76 15.83
N ILE A 551 -12.39 17.85 14.95
CA ILE A 551 -11.71 18.16 13.68
C ILE A 551 -12.74 18.16 12.55
N LEU A 552 -12.81 19.25 11.79
CA LEU A 552 -13.69 19.40 10.63
C LEU A 552 -13.05 18.87 9.34
N ALA A 553 -11.76 19.14 9.17
CA ALA A 553 -10.93 18.65 8.09
C ALA A 553 -9.49 18.50 8.59
N GLY A 554 -8.73 17.59 8.00
CA GLY A 554 -7.32 17.40 8.37
C GLY A 554 -6.55 16.63 7.31
N HIS A 555 -5.28 16.98 7.14
CA HIS A 555 -4.38 16.40 6.15
C HIS A 555 -2.96 16.33 6.72
N ASP A 556 -2.19 15.30 6.35
CA ASP A 556 -0.81 15.15 6.79
C ASP A 556 0.14 16.07 6.01
N ILE A 557 1.36 16.24 6.53
CA ILE A 557 2.45 16.87 5.80
C ILE A 557 3.38 15.76 5.32
N SER A 558 3.37 15.52 4.01
CA SER A 558 4.18 14.51 3.34
C SER A 558 4.92 15.12 2.14
N ALA A 559 5.06 14.38 1.04
CA ALA A 559 5.76 14.85 -0.16
C ALA A 559 5.24 16.22 -0.65
N GLY A 560 6.12 17.17 -0.76
CA GLY A 560 5.82 18.55 -1.15
C GLY A 560 5.61 19.54 -0.01
N GLY A 561 5.59 19.07 1.24
CA GLY A 561 5.58 19.91 2.45
C GLY A 561 4.28 20.67 2.72
N LEU A 562 4.33 21.60 3.65
CA LEU A 562 3.16 22.34 4.15
C LEU A 562 2.35 23.03 3.04
N ILE A 563 3.00 23.64 2.05
CA ILE A 563 2.28 24.35 0.99
C ILE A 563 1.43 23.42 0.14
N THR A 564 1.91 22.21 -0.14
CA THR A 564 1.16 21.18 -0.85
C THR A 564 -0.06 20.74 -0.03
N THR A 565 0.12 20.44 1.26
CA THR A 565 -0.96 20.09 2.19
C THR A 565 -2.08 21.14 2.18
N LEU A 566 -1.73 22.43 2.30
CA LEU A 566 -2.71 23.53 2.29
C LEU A 566 -3.47 23.62 0.95
N LEU A 567 -2.77 23.43 -0.17
CA LEU A 567 -3.38 23.44 -1.51
C LEU A 567 -4.31 22.25 -1.71
N GLU A 568 -3.89 21.04 -1.34
CA GLU A 568 -4.66 19.81 -1.47
C GLU A 568 -5.94 19.84 -0.64
N MET A 569 -5.92 20.47 0.55
CA MET A 569 -7.14 20.71 1.34
C MET A 569 -8.17 21.57 0.59
N CYS A 570 -7.74 22.42 -0.38
CA CYS A 570 -8.62 23.25 -1.18
C CYS A 570 -8.98 22.66 -2.55
N PHE A 571 -8.20 21.73 -3.10
CA PHE A 571 -8.29 21.31 -4.50
C PHE A 571 -9.63 20.68 -4.85
N ALA A 572 -10.23 19.92 -3.96
CA ALA A 572 -11.47 19.21 -4.23
C ALA A 572 -12.74 20.09 -4.14
N ASN A 573 -12.62 21.31 -3.62
CA ASN A 573 -13.72 22.30 -3.59
C ASN A 573 -13.75 23.12 -4.87
N VAL A 574 -14.91 23.62 -5.26
CA VAL A 574 -15.07 24.58 -6.36
C VAL A 574 -14.93 26.04 -5.90
N GLU A 575 -15.14 26.32 -4.62
CA GLU A 575 -15.10 27.66 -4.02
C GLU A 575 -14.19 27.68 -2.78
N GLY A 576 -13.82 28.89 -2.34
CA GLY A 576 -13.08 29.13 -1.12
C GLY A 576 -11.56 28.92 -1.23
N GLY A 577 -10.84 29.46 -0.25
CA GLY A 577 -9.40 29.37 -0.09
C GLY A 577 -8.99 29.61 1.35
N MET A 578 -7.78 30.12 1.57
CA MET A 578 -7.21 30.32 2.91
C MET A 578 -6.38 31.60 3.01
N GLU A 579 -6.41 32.20 4.19
CA GLU A 579 -5.45 33.22 4.62
C GLU A 579 -4.55 32.60 5.71
N ILE A 580 -3.24 32.53 5.43
CA ILE A 580 -2.23 31.84 6.26
C ILE A 580 -1.17 32.83 6.70
N ASN A 581 -0.88 32.87 8.00
CA ASN A 581 0.18 33.66 8.60
C ASN A 581 1.21 32.74 9.28
N LEU A 582 2.46 32.86 8.84
CA LEU A 582 3.56 31.99 9.27
C LEU A 582 4.44 32.64 10.37
N ASP A 583 4.10 33.83 10.87
CA ASP A 583 4.94 34.59 11.83
C ASP A 583 5.22 33.82 13.12
N LYS A 584 4.32 32.96 13.52
CA LYS A 584 4.46 32.12 14.73
C LYS A 584 5.34 30.90 14.55
N ILE A 585 5.68 30.52 13.32
CA ILE A 585 6.66 29.47 13.03
C ILE A 585 8.04 30.08 13.27
N LYS A 586 8.86 29.39 14.09
CA LYS A 586 10.18 29.89 14.54
C LYS A 586 11.18 29.99 13.39
N GLU A 587 11.09 29.09 12.41
CA GLU A 587 11.93 29.12 11.21
C GLU A 587 11.72 30.44 10.45
N GLN A 588 12.80 31.03 9.93
CA GLN A 588 12.77 32.26 9.17
C GLN A 588 12.85 32.02 7.65
N ASP A 589 13.43 30.92 7.24
CA ASP A 589 13.52 30.52 5.85
C ASP A 589 12.16 30.06 5.33
N LEU A 590 11.55 30.87 4.47
CA LEU A 590 10.24 30.60 3.91
C LEU A 590 10.21 29.30 3.08
N ILE A 591 11.29 28.99 2.36
CA ILE A 591 11.39 27.75 1.57
C ILE A 591 11.38 26.54 2.49
N LYS A 592 12.14 26.57 3.60
CA LYS A 592 12.10 25.51 4.61
C LYS A 592 10.70 25.35 5.21
N ILE A 593 10.03 26.44 5.56
CA ILE A 593 8.67 26.40 6.12
C ILE A 593 7.68 25.73 5.17
N LEU A 594 7.76 26.07 3.87
CA LEU A 594 6.78 25.63 2.90
C LEU A 594 7.03 24.21 2.35
N PHE A 595 8.31 23.79 2.23
CA PHE A 595 8.67 22.57 1.52
C PHE A 595 9.36 21.50 2.38
N ALA A 596 9.65 21.78 3.67
CA ALA A 596 10.16 20.71 4.54
C ALA A 596 9.09 19.65 4.76
N GLU A 597 9.52 18.40 4.72
CA GLU A 597 8.66 17.21 4.87
C GLU A 597 8.84 16.60 6.27
N ASN A 598 8.94 17.46 7.28
CA ASN A 598 8.94 17.02 8.66
C ASN A 598 7.57 16.43 9.02
N PRO A 599 7.51 15.29 9.74
CA PRO A 599 6.24 14.72 10.19
C PRO A 599 5.38 15.74 10.94
N GLY A 600 4.18 15.96 10.46
CA GLY A 600 3.22 16.92 11.01
C GLY A 600 1.89 16.84 10.29
N ILE A 601 0.90 17.58 10.78
CA ILE A 601 -0.45 17.61 10.22
C ILE A 601 -1.03 19.03 10.24
N VAL A 602 -2.00 19.26 9.36
CA VAL A 602 -2.83 20.45 9.35
C VAL A 602 -4.26 20.07 9.69
N ILE A 603 -4.88 20.76 10.65
CA ILE A 603 -6.27 20.54 11.04
C ILE A 603 -7.09 21.82 10.94
N GLN A 604 -8.37 21.66 10.60
CA GLN A 604 -9.39 22.71 10.68
C GLN A 604 -10.33 22.43 11.84
N VAL A 605 -10.55 23.45 12.68
CA VAL A 605 -11.36 23.34 13.90
C VAL A 605 -12.39 24.47 13.94
N SER A 606 -13.61 24.15 14.38
CA SER A 606 -14.64 25.19 14.65
C SER A 606 -14.19 26.12 15.79
N ASP A 607 -14.38 27.43 15.62
CA ASP A 607 -14.06 28.42 16.65
C ASP A 607 -14.79 28.18 17.98
N LYS A 608 -15.89 27.45 17.96
CA LYS A 608 -16.62 27.02 19.17
C LYS A 608 -15.82 26.01 20.01
N HIS A 609 -14.94 25.26 19.38
CA HIS A 609 -14.20 24.18 20.01
C HIS A 609 -12.72 24.45 20.17
N LYS A 610 -12.21 25.60 19.72
CA LYS A 610 -10.78 25.93 19.71
C LYS A 610 -10.13 25.85 21.09
N GLU A 611 -10.83 26.26 22.16
CA GLU A 611 -10.25 26.19 23.51
C GLU A 611 -10.17 24.74 24.03
N ALA A 612 -11.15 23.90 23.70
CA ALA A 612 -11.10 22.47 24.02
C ALA A 612 -9.97 21.77 23.26
N VAL A 613 -9.76 22.10 21.98
CA VAL A 613 -8.64 21.57 21.18
C VAL A 613 -7.30 21.97 21.75
N LYS A 614 -7.11 23.24 22.07
CA LYS A 614 -5.88 23.75 22.70
C LYS A 614 -5.60 23.04 24.03
N GLN A 615 -6.61 22.92 24.88
CA GLN A 615 -6.45 22.24 26.18
C GLN A 615 -5.97 20.80 26.01
N ILE A 616 -6.53 20.03 25.07
CA ILE A 616 -6.10 18.64 24.79
C ILE A 616 -4.63 18.61 24.32
N LEU A 617 -4.23 19.49 23.41
CA LEU A 617 -2.86 19.54 22.91
C LEU A 617 -1.86 20.01 23.97
N GLU A 618 -2.24 21.01 24.80
CA GLU A 618 -1.42 21.51 25.90
C GLU A 618 -1.26 20.49 27.04
N ASP A 619 -2.33 19.80 27.40
CA ASP A 619 -2.30 18.73 28.41
C ASP A 619 -1.40 17.55 27.97
N ALA A 620 -1.34 17.28 26.66
CA ALA A 620 -0.45 16.29 26.06
C ALA A 620 0.98 16.83 25.81
N GLY A 621 1.27 18.11 26.06
CA GLY A 621 2.57 18.71 25.79
C GLY A 621 2.91 18.85 24.31
N VAL A 622 1.91 18.86 23.42
CA VAL A 622 2.09 18.86 21.97
C VAL A 622 2.17 20.27 21.41
N GLY A 623 3.18 20.52 20.59
CA GLY A 623 3.39 21.79 19.90
C GLY A 623 2.39 22.03 18.77
N TYR A 624 1.74 23.17 18.76
CA TYR A 624 0.84 23.57 17.68
C TYR A 624 0.99 25.06 17.33
N VAL A 625 0.66 25.38 16.09
CA VAL A 625 0.69 26.77 15.60
C VAL A 625 -0.64 27.09 14.92
N LYS A 626 -1.28 28.19 15.33
CA LYS A 626 -2.39 28.74 14.56
C LYS A 626 -1.83 29.34 13.28
N LEU A 627 -2.23 28.75 12.13
CA LEU A 627 -1.81 29.22 10.81
C LEU A 627 -2.76 30.29 10.24
N GLY A 628 -4.09 30.11 10.36
CA GLY A 628 -5.00 31.02 9.69
C GLY A 628 -6.46 30.58 9.75
N LYS A 629 -7.19 30.93 8.68
CA LYS A 629 -8.61 30.64 8.52
C LYS A 629 -9.00 30.46 7.05
N PRO A 630 -10.13 29.80 6.74
CA PRO A 630 -10.70 29.81 5.40
C PRO A 630 -11.18 31.22 4.99
N THR A 631 -11.23 31.43 3.68
CA THR A 631 -11.78 32.67 3.05
C THR A 631 -12.65 32.30 1.85
N ASP A 632 -13.49 33.22 1.41
CA ASP A 632 -14.33 33.04 0.21
C ASP A 632 -13.53 33.19 -1.10
N GLU A 633 -12.32 33.75 -1.02
CA GLU A 633 -11.46 34.00 -2.18
C GLU A 633 -10.79 32.70 -2.68
N ARG A 634 -10.76 32.47 -3.99
CA ARG A 634 -10.20 31.24 -4.59
C ARG A 634 -8.68 31.27 -4.72
N HIS A 635 -7.98 31.60 -3.62
CA HIS A 635 -6.53 31.56 -3.51
C HIS A 635 -6.07 31.24 -2.08
N ILE A 636 -4.84 30.82 -1.94
CA ILE A 636 -4.14 30.80 -0.65
C ILE A 636 -3.25 32.05 -0.58
N LEU A 637 -3.47 32.87 0.44
CA LEU A 637 -2.65 34.01 0.76
C LEU A 637 -1.74 33.64 1.93
N VAL A 638 -0.42 33.62 1.70
CA VAL A 638 0.60 33.29 2.70
C VAL A 638 1.38 34.52 3.08
N SER A 639 1.46 34.86 4.36
CA SER A 639 2.25 35.95 4.89
C SER A 639 3.35 35.50 5.85
N LYS A 640 4.52 36.13 5.77
CA LYS A 640 5.65 35.99 6.71
C LYS A 640 6.37 37.32 6.83
N GLY A 641 6.32 37.94 8.00
CA GLY A 641 6.78 39.33 8.18
C GLY A 641 6.03 40.30 7.25
N ASP A 642 6.77 41.14 6.52
CA ASP A 642 6.19 42.07 5.56
C ASP A 642 5.93 41.44 4.16
N ALA A 643 6.35 40.19 3.94
CA ALA A 643 6.19 39.51 2.66
C ALA A 643 4.85 38.79 2.58
N THR A 644 4.22 38.86 1.41
CA THR A 644 2.96 38.19 1.11
C THR A 644 3.02 37.51 -0.25
N TYR A 645 2.57 36.28 -0.32
CA TYR A 645 2.56 35.44 -1.52
C TYR A 645 1.13 34.92 -1.77
N GLN A 646 0.71 34.97 -3.01
CA GLN A 646 -0.62 34.51 -3.40
C GLN A 646 -0.55 33.36 -4.39
N PHE A 647 -1.28 32.30 -4.10
CA PHE A 647 -1.34 31.09 -4.93
C PHE A 647 -2.78 30.85 -5.39
N GLY A 648 -3.03 30.99 -6.69
CA GLY A 648 -4.35 30.71 -7.29
C GLY A 648 -4.64 29.22 -7.28
N ILE A 649 -5.65 28.78 -6.53
CA ILE A 649 -5.94 27.37 -6.26
C ILE A 649 -6.25 26.63 -7.55
N ASP A 650 -7.08 27.18 -8.43
CA ASP A 650 -7.49 26.51 -9.66
C ASP A 650 -6.32 26.30 -10.63
N TYR A 651 -5.41 27.28 -10.71
CA TYR A 651 -4.19 27.15 -11.50
C TYR A 651 -3.25 26.09 -10.92
N MET A 652 -3.00 26.12 -9.61
CA MET A 652 -2.14 25.14 -8.94
C MET A 652 -2.74 23.73 -8.99
N ARG A 653 -4.06 23.60 -8.92
CA ARG A 653 -4.77 22.32 -9.12
C ARG A 653 -4.58 21.78 -10.54
N ASP A 654 -4.69 22.61 -11.57
CA ASP A 654 -4.44 22.20 -12.95
C ASP A 654 -2.98 21.76 -13.15
N VAL A 655 -2.01 22.45 -12.53
CA VAL A 655 -0.60 22.03 -12.50
C VAL A 655 -0.44 20.67 -11.83
N TRP A 656 -1.01 20.49 -10.64
CA TRP A 656 -0.99 19.24 -9.88
C TRP A 656 -1.66 18.09 -10.65
N TYR A 657 -2.74 18.36 -11.36
CA TYR A 657 -3.45 17.36 -12.18
C TYR A 657 -2.72 17.03 -13.49
N SER A 658 -1.85 17.90 -13.99
CA SER A 658 -1.22 17.77 -15.31
C SER A 658 -0.45 16.46 -15.48
N THR A 659 0.29 16.01 -14.48
CA THR A 659 1.02 14.72 -14.52
C THR A 659 0.06 13.54 -14.67
N SER A 660 -1.09 13.59 -14.00
CA SER A 660 -2.15 12.60 -14.20
C SER A 660 -2.63 12.55 -15.64
N TYR A 661 -2.86 13.72 -16.26
CA TYR A 661 -3.21 13.79 -17.67
C TYR A 661 -2.12 13.22 -18.59
N LEU A 662 -0.84 13.50 -18.30
CA LEU A 662 0.30 12.99 -19.08
C LEU A 662 0.37 11.45 -19.10
N LEU A 663 0.08 10.82 -17.98
CA LEU A 663 0.00 9.36 -17.88
C LEU A 663 -1.31 8.80 -18.46
N ASP A 664 -2.44 9.47 -18.22
CA ASP A 664 -3.75 9.03 -18.72
C ASP A 664 -3.81 9.05 -20.27
N ARG A 665 -3.19 10.02 -20.93
CA ARG A 665 -3.14 10.08 -22.41
C ARG A 665 -2.40 8.90 -23.05
N LYS A 666 -1.58 8.17 -22.28
CA LYS A 666 -0.86 6.97 -22.73
C LYS A 666 -1.67 5.68 -22.56
N GLN A 667 -2.72 5.71 -21.74
CA GLN A 667 -3.61 4.57 -21.50
C GLN A 667 -5.01 4.75 -22.09
N SER A 668 -5.47 5.99 -22.27
CA SER A 668 -6.80 6.32 -22.79
C SER A 668 -6.78 6.58 -24.29
N MET A 669 -7.86 6.19 -25.00
CA MET A 669 -7.99 6.32 -26.45
C MET A 669 -8.82 7.55 -26.85
N ASN A 670 -8.72 7.95 -28.10
CA ASN A 670 -9.59 8.94 -28.75
C ASN A 670 -9.67 10.31 -28.06
N GLY A 671 -8.58 10.75 -27.42
CA GLY A 671 -8.53 12.04 -26.74
C GLY A 671 -9.34 12.11 -25.44
N SER A 672 -9.75 10.98 -24.88
CA SER A 672 -10.54 10.92 -23.63
C SER A 672 -9.81 11.52 -22.46
N ALA A 673 -8.48 11.32 -22.33
CA ALA A 673 -7.66 11.92 -21.29
C ALA A 673 -7.71 13.45 -21.33
N LYS A 674 -7.64 14.05 -22.54
CA LYS A 674 -7.73 15.50 -22.70
C LYS A 674 -9.11 16.01 -22.28
N LYS A 675 -10.17 15.34 -22.69
CA LYS A 675 -11.55 15.71 -22.30
C LYS A 675 -11.74 15.60 -20.79
N ARG A 676 -11.17 14.59 -20.14
CA ARG A 676 -11.20 14.44 -18.69
C ARG A 676 -10.49 15.60 -18.01
N PHE A 677 -9.27 15.93 -18.45
CA PHE A 677 -8.49 17.05 -17.91
C PHE A 677 -9.20 18.41 -18.07
N GLU A 678 -9.89 18.63 -19.18
CA GLU A 678 -10.65 19.86 -19.41
C GLU A 678 -11.95 19.91 -18.58
N ASN A 679 -12.55 18.76 -18.27
CA ASN A 679 -13.89 18.67 -17.69
C ASN A 679 -13.95 18.34 -16.22
N TYR A 680 -12.90 17.78 -15.60
CA TYR A 680 -12.98 17.29 -14.20
C TYR A 680 -13.47 18.38 -13.23
N LYS A 681 -13.08 19.62 -13.45
CA LYS A 681 -13.43 20.80 -12.66
C LYS A 681 -14.82 21.37 -12.94
N MET A 682 -15.49 20.89 -13.98
CA MET A 682 -16.80 21.37 -14.44
C MET A 682 -17.95 20.47 -13.99
N GLN A 683 -17.67 19.42 -13.25
CA GLN A 683 -18.63 18.39 -12.89
C GLN A 683 -18.57 18.06 -11.39
N PRO A 684 -18.81 19.05 -10.50
CA PRO A 684 -18.88 18.78 -9.08
C PRO A 684 -20.00 17.79 -8.79
N VAL A 685 -19.78 16.91 -7.81
CA VAL A 685 -20.81 15.97 -7.34
C VAL A 685 -21.83 16.74 -6.49
N GLU A 686 -23.05 16.72 -6.93
CA GLU A 686 -24.20 17.31 -6.22
C GLU A 686 -25.20 16.22 -5.83
N PHE A 687 -25.71 16.28 -4.62
CA PHE A 687 -26.72 15.35 -4.11
C PHE A 687 -28.08 16.05 -4.04
N ALA A 688 -29.04 15.56 -4.85
CA ALA A 688 -30.42 15.99 -4.80
C ALA A 688 -31.27 14.93 -4.07
N PHE A 689 -31.73 15.24 -2.88
CA PHE A 689 -32.62 14.38 -2.13
C PHE A 689 -34.05 14.88 -2.19
N MET A 690 -35.00 13.95 -2.07
CA MET A 690 -36.39 14.31 -1.88
C MET A 690 -36.52 15.22 -0.65
N PRO A 691 -37.42 16.23 -0.64
CA PRO A 691 -37.53 17.20 0.47
C PRO A 691 -37.77 16.58 1.85
N ASP A 692 -38.41 15.42 1.89
CA ASP A 692 -38.72 14.66 3.09
C ASP A 692 -37.69 13.55 3.41
N PHE A 693 -36.61 13.41 2.62
CA PHE A 693 -35.59 12.38 2.82
C PHE A 693 -34.83 12.57 4.13
N LYS A 694 -34.88 11.57 4.98
CA LYS A 694 -34.28 11.57 6.32
C LYS A 694 -33.01 10.70 6.43
N GLY A 695 -32.65 10.01 5.35
CA GLY A 695 -31.51 9.09 5.35
C GLY A 695 -31.66 7.86 6.25
N LYS A 696 -32.93 7.47 6.58
CA LYS A 696 -33.20 6.34 7.47
C LYS A 696 -34.06 5.28 6.78
N PHE A 697 -33.71 4.02 6.94
CA PHE A 697 -34.48 2.89 6.41
C PHE A 697 -35.94 2.88 6.89
N SER A 698 -36.17 3.27 8.14
CA SER A 698 -37.52 3.33 8.72
C SER A 698 -38.47 4.29 7.99
N GLN A 699 -37.97 5.29 7.28
CA GLN A 699 -38.74 6.18 6.44
C GLN A 699 -39.51 5.45 5.34
N TYR A 700 -38.92 4.35 4.85
CA TYR A 700 -39.48 3.52 3.77
C TYR A 700 -40.10 2.21 4.28
N GLY A 701 -40.30 2.08 5.59
CA GLY A 701 -40.80 0.85 6.18
C GLY A 701 -39.84 -0.32 6.14
N ILE A 702 -38.56 -0.05 5.92
CA ILE A 702 -37.52 -1.06 5.89
C ILE A 702 -36.93 -1.19 7.28
N ASP A 703 -36.96 -2.40 7.82
CA ASP A 703 -36.24 -2.77 9.04
C ASP A 703 -34.92 -3.48 8.64
N PRO A 704 -33.76 -2.84 8.80
CA PRO A 704 -32.45 -3.44 8.44
C PRO A 704 -32.13 -4.65 9.31
N ASP A 705 -32.75 -4.78 10.47
CA ASP A 705 -32.51 -5.89 11.41
C ASP A 705 -33.51 -7.04 11.26
N ARG A 706 -34.44 -6.91 10.32
CA ARG A 706 -35.41 -7.97 10.05
C ARG A 706 -34.74 -9.30 9.70
N ARG A 707 -35.11 -10.36 10.39
CA ARG A 707 -34.67 -11.75 10.14
C ARG A 707 -35.78 -12.66 9.65
N THR A 708 -37.01 -12.22 9.71
CA THR A 708 -38.17 -12.99 9.23
C THR A 708 -38.29 -12.87 7.71
N PRO A 709 -38.54 -13.98 6.97
CA PRO A 709 -38.77 -13.93 5.54
C PRO A 709 -39.94 -13.01 5.17
N SER A 710 -39.85 -12.26 4.08
CA SER A 710 -40.92 -11.42 3.56
C SER A 710 -41.98 -12.19 2.77
N GLY A 711 -41.77 -13.46 2.49
CA GLY A 711 -42.56 -14.27 1.59
C GLY A 711 -42.23 -14.10 0.10
N ILE A 712 -41.46 -13.09 -0.28
CA ILE A 712 -40.95 -12.92 -1.65
C ILE A 712 -39.72 -13.82 -1.82
N ARG A 713 -39.72 -14.63 -2.89
CA ARG A 713 -38.58 -15.46 -3.26
C ARG A 713 -37.84 -14.81 -4.42
N ALA A 714 -36.53 -14.65 -4.28
CA ALA A 714 -35.63 -14.20 -5.32
C ALA A 714 -34.56 -15.25 -5.60
N ALA A 715 -34.06 -15.31 -6.83
CA ALA A 715 -32.93 -16.15 -7.21
C ALA A 715 -31.80 -15.27 -7.77
N ILE A 716 -30.59 -15.50 -7.30
CA ILE A 716 -29.39 -14.86 -7.81
C ILE A 716 -28.72 -15.84 -8.75
N ILE A 717 -28.67 -15.49 -10.02
CA ILE A 717 -27.99 -16.29 -11.05
C ILE A 717 -26.50 -15.98 -10.99
N ARG A 718 -25.68 -17.03 -10.85
CA ARG A 718 -24.21 -16.92 -10.78
C ARG A 718 -23.56 -17.61 -11.97
N GLU A 719 -22.54 -17.01 -12.52
CA GLU A 719 -21.53 -17.65 -13.35
C GLU A 719 -20.28 -17.97 -12.52
N LYS A 720 -19.41 -18.83 -13.05
CA LYS A 720 -18.12 -19.11 -12.41
C LYS A 720 -17.28 -17.83 -12.29
N GLY A 721 -16.67 -17.63 -11.12
CA GLY A 721 -15.88 -16.42 -10.83
C GLY A 721 -16.71 -15.15 -10.55
N THR A 722 -18.02 -15.24 -10.35
CA THR A 722 -18.87 -14.12 -9.92
C THR A 722 -18.37 -13.53 -8.59
N ASN A 723 -18.44 -12.23 -8.43
CA ASN A 723 -17.91 -11.52 -7.26
C ASN A 723 -18.87 -10.56 -6.54
N GLY A 724 -20.11 -10.41 -6.99
CA GLY A 724 -21.12 -9.51 -6.41
C GLY A 724 -22.38 -10.19 -5.85
N GLU A 725 -22.42 -11.52 -5.83
CA GLU A 725 -23.60 -12.29 -5.41
C GLU A 725 -23.94 -12.16 -3.93
N ARG A 726 -22.94 -11.93 -3.09
CA ARG A 726 -23.14 -11.78 -1.62
C ARG A 726 -23.77 -10.44 -1.29
N GLU A 727 -23.25 -9.38 -1.88
CA GLU A 727 -23.80 -8.04 -1.77
C GLU A 727 -25.25 -8.00 -2.27
N MET A 728 -25.54 -8.71 -3.36
CA MET A 728 -26.90 -8.85 -3.89
C MET A 728 -27.81 -9.67 -2.98
N ALA A 729 -27.28 -10.68 -2.30
CA ALA A 729 -28.05 -11.50 -1.36
C ALA A 729 -28.35 -10.78 -0.05
N TYR A 730 -27.47 -9.87 0.36
CA TYR A 730 -27.65 -9.07 1.56
C TYR A 730 -28.77 -8.07 1.43
#